data_14e20c8929778d562836020c50e49460
#
_entry.id   14e20c8929778d562836020c50e49460
#
_cell.length_a   1.000
_cell.length_b   1.000
_cell.length_c   1.000
_cell.angle_alpha   90.00
_cell.angle_beta   90.00
_cell.angle_gamma   90.00
#
_symmetry.space_group_name_H-M   'P 1'
#
loop_
_entity.id
_entity.type
_entity.pdbx_description
1 polymer ?
#
loop_
_entity_poly.entity_id
_entity_poly.type
_entity_poly.pdbx_seq_one_letter_code
_entity_poly.pdbx_strand_id
1 'polypeptide(L)'
;MEKKVHFKLHKVKKHWVTIAVTGLALGLSFAGLSYASAEEQPTPVNEATVEAIIKEGAIDVEAPASNEATAKPTENTAATASSEAATVSETPVVTSEGASTETVSEKPSSEVTSTASSEAASSETAHSEVSATTSESVTAENVSPTTSDTDTPNSQVPTVAKNITGGQWYSDDQGNWHYKKDDKDLTGPNLIDGQHVYFDNDGKQVKGNFAQDGHYYDGELGHLTTESFVTTGDNHWYYVDKTGEKVTGLQEIGDKTYHFNDKGLQTKGNRVVIDGKGYYFHPENGELWNNKIALHHSTRYINGTSDDIYYYYDNDGNIYTGPKTIDGKEYYFQPAMVYYSKFKNPDGTESYYNEQGQKVYNGWGKIRYMYLRGYLWTPSVYADENGYVVHGFKRINGQLYYFDESGSLRDDVPGSPNPLFQVDGNWYYAQFSKYINGVRGAILTNAFTFIAVDDRYPTSIADENGKLTPVTAKNSYVTAGGKWYYVDKSSYPLKGEQVIDYVNVYFRDDYSQVKGDFAPNGHYYDKDTGALVTNRYIEKDGKWYYVNNKGDKLIGAQTVDFINVYFDKDGVQIKGDFAPNGHYYDKDTGALITNRYVEKDGKWYYLDDKGLLVKGAQTIKGQKLYFDTKTGAQVKGDFVSDKDGNLTFYSGESGQMVQSDFFSTGNNAWFYADENGHLLKGEQTIKGQKLYFDTKTGQQVKGNFVLDKKGRRYYDADTGALVTNAFLETKAGSNQWYYMGADGYAVKGNQTCL
;
A
#
# COMPACT_ATOMS: atom_id res chain seq x y z
N MET A 1 -6.61 5.31 -25.68
CA MET A 1 -7.31 6.18 -24.71
C MET A 1 -6.27 6.86 -23.84
N GLU A 2 -5.94 8.11 -24.15
CA GLU A 2 -5.01 8.90 -23.35
C GLU A 2 -5.68 9.32 -22.05
N LYS A 3 -5.08 8.96 -20.91
CA LYS A 3 -5.53 9.42 -19.59
C LYS A 3 -4.98 10.83 -19.36
N LYS A 4 -5.85 11.82 -19.40
CA LYS A 4 -5.54 13.19 -18.94
C LYS A 4 -5.34 13.19 -17.42
N VAL A 5 -4.14 13.56 -16.99
CA VAL A 5 -3.81 13.79 -15.59
C VAL A 5 -4.19 15.23 -15.25
N HIS A 6 -5.09 15.41 -14.29
CA HIS A 6 -5.45 16.74 -13.78
C HIS A 6 -4.57 17.09 -12.58
N PHE A 7 -3.85 18.21 -12.68
CA PHE A 7 -3.08 18.77 -11.57
C PHE A 7 -3.90 19.85 -10.87
N LYS A 8 -3.94 19.81 -9.54
CA LYS A 8 -4.54 20.83 -8.70
C LYS A 8 -3.42 21.55 -7.93
N LEU A 9 -3.32 22.87 -8.09
CA LEU A 9 -2.36 23.71 -7.40
C LEU A 9 -2.93 24.13 -6.03
N HIS A 10 -2.19 23.84 -4.97
CA HIS A 10 -2.49 24.30 -3.61
C HIS A 10 -1.39 25.23 -3.09
N LYS A 11 -1.77 26.36 -2.51
CA LYS A 11 -0.84 27.35 -1.95
C LYS A 11 -0.63 27.06 -0.45
N VAL A 12 0.59 26.71 -0.09
CA VAL A 12 0.99 26.50 1.31
C VAL A 12 2.14 27.46 1.61
N LYS A 13 1.92 28.44 2.50
CA LYS A 13 2.92 29.42 3.00
C LYS A 13 3.91 29.96 1.94
N LYS A 14 3.43 30.78 1.01
CA LYS A 14 4.22 31.47 -0.03
C LYS A 14 4.87 30.60 -1.15
N HIS A 15 4.73 29.30 -1.14
CA HIS A 15 5.19 28.42 -2.23
C HIS A 15 4.04 27.66 -2.87
N TRP A 16 4.12 27.45 -4.20
CA TRP A 16 3.18 26.64 -4.94
C TRP A 16 3.72 25.21 -5.00
N VAL A 17 2.94 24.24 -4.52
CA VAL A 17 3.26 22.81 -4.58
C VAL A 17 2.29 22.13 -5.52
N THR A 18 2.81 21.41 -6.49
CA THR A 18 2.02 20.61 -7.42
C THR A 18 1.81 19.22 -6.84
N ILE A 19 0.58 18.87 -6.51
CA ILE A 19 0.23 17.53 -6.07
C ILE A 19 -0.47 16.82 -7.22
N ALA A 20 0.13 15.75 -7.70
CA ALA A 20 -0.49 14.85 -8.67
C ALA A 20 -1.46 13.92 -7.94
N VAL A 21 -2.76 14.05 -8.21
CA VAL A 21 -3.77 13.09 -7.73
C VAL A 21 -3.93 12.03 -8.80
N THR A 22 -3.20 10.95 -8.67
CA THR A 22 -3.45 9.72 -9.42
C THR A 22 -4.50 8.90 -8.67
N GLY A 23 -5.73 8.94 -9.16
CA GLY A 23 -6.76 7.99 -8.75
C GLY A 23 -6.44 6.61 -9.30
N LEU A 24 -5.75 5.79 -8.53
CA LEU A 24 -5.65 4.36 -8.75
C LEU A 24 -6.59 3.67 -7.77
N ALA A 25 -7.75 3.27 -8.26
CA ALA A 25 -8.57 2.30 -7.58
C ALA A 25 -7.90 0.93 -7.74
N LEU A 26 -7.09 0.55 -6.77
CA LEU A 26 -6.68 -0.84 -6.58
C LEU A 26 -7.48 -1.39 -5.40
N GLY A 27 -8.44 -2.24 -5.73
CA GLY A 27 -9.11 -3.09 -4.77
C GLY A 27 -8.11 -4.05 -4.15
N LEU A 28 -7.74 -3.81 -2.92
CA LEU A 28 -7.10 -4.79 -2.05
C LEU A 28 -8.07 -5.11 -0.93
N SER A 29 -8.72 -6.24 -1.09
CA SER A 29 -9.44 -6.94 -0.03
C SER A 29 -8.42 -7.44 0.98
N PHE A 30 -8.40 -6.84 2.17
CA PHE A 30 -7.85 -7.49 3.35
C PHE A 30 -9.00 -8.09 4.16
N ALA A 31 -9.05 -9.40 4.14
CA ALA A 31 -9.91 -10.17 5.04
C ALA A 31 -9.21 -10.33 6.40
N GLY A 32 -9.95 -9.98 7.45
CA GLY A 32 -9.88 -10.64 8.73
C GLY A 32 -8.93 -10.09 9.77
N LEU A 33 -9.46 -9.20 10.62
CA LEU A 33 -9.29 -9.25 12.08
C LEU A 33 -10.39 -8.38 12.69
N SER A 34 -11.35 -9.05 13.30
CA SER A 34 -12.39 -8.43 14.11
C SER A 34 -11.79 -7.91 15.41
N TYR A 35 -11.95 -6.62 15.69
CA TYR A 35 -12.06 -6.08 17.03
C TYR A 35 -13.14 -4.99 17.08
N ALA A 36 -13.82 -5.00 18.21
CA ALA A 36 -15.06 -4.33 18.51
C ALA A 36 -15.09 -2.82 18.28
N SER A 37 -16.28 -2.37 17.92
CA SER A 37 -16.76 -0.99 17.79
C SER A 37 -16.55 -0.14 19.04
N ALA A 38 -16.03 1.08 18.83
CA ALA A 38 -16.47 2.26 19.54
C ALA A 38 -16.41 3.41 18.55
N GLU A 39 -17.58 3.95 18.23
CA GLU A 39 -17.76 5.21 17.53
C GLU A 39 -17.21 6.35 18.38
N GLU A 40 -16.18 7.05 17.89
CA GLU A 40 -15.91 8.43 18.27
C GLU A 40 -15.60 9.23 17.02
N GLN A 41 -16.41 10.25 16.80
CA GLN A 41 -16.25 11.26 15.76
C GLN A 41 -14.99 12.12 16.05
N PRO A 42 -14.18 12.49 15.05
CA PRO A 42 -13.05 13.38 15.27
C PRO A 42 -13.54 14.82 15.46
N THR A 43 -13.26 15.38 16.62
CA THR A 43 -13.35 16.81 16.90
C THR A 43 -12.25 17.58 16.16
N PRO A 44 -12.49 18.81 15.69
CA PRO A 44 -11.48 19.58 14.97
C PRO A 44 -10.39 20.07 15.94
N VAL A 45 -9.13 19.78 15.57
CA VAL A 45 -7.94 20.21 16.29
C VAL A 45 -7.73 21.72 16.07
N ASN A 46 -7.68 22.49 17.16
CA ASN A 46 -7.48 23.92 17.20
C ASN A 46 -6.04 24.30 16.81
N GLU A 47 -5.86 25.38 16.03
CA GLU A 47 -4.57 25.89 15.54
C GLU A 47 -3.52 26.16 16.62
N ALA A 48 -3.91 26.31 17.86
CA ALA A 48 -3.00 26.54 19.00
C ALA A 48 -2.16 25.32 19.39
N THR A 49 -2.54 24.09 18.97
CA THR A 49 -1.85 22.85 19.34
C THR A 49 -0.66 22.56 18.42
N VAL A 50 -0.64 23.15 17.22
CA VAL A 50 0.43 22.95 16.24
C VAL A 50 1.65 23.85 16.53
N GLU A 51 1.46 25.01 17.15
CA GLU A 51 2.56 25.89 17.54
C GLU A 51 3.33 25.41 18.80
N ALA A 52 2.68 24.60 19.65
CA ALA A 52 3.33 24.04 20.86
C ALA A 52 4.30 22.91 20.51
N ILE A 53 4.04 22.13 19.45
CA ILE A 53 4.90 21.02 19.03
C ILE A 53 6.21 21.49 18.35
N ILE A 54 6.20 22.71 17.79
CA ILE A 54 7.38 23.28 17.12
C ILE A 54 8.37 23.93 18.14
N LYS A 55 7.93 24.22 19.36
CA LYS A 55 8.75 24.86 20.39
C LYS A 55 9.53 23.91 21.31
N GLU A 56 9.21 22.62 21.31
CA GLU A 56 9.87 21.62 22.19
C GLU A 56 11.03 20.85 21.51
N GLY A 57 11.43 21.19 20.29
CA GLY A 57 12.50 20.54 19.53
C GLY A 57 13.89 21.14 19.62
N ALA A 58 14.14 22.11 20.48
CA ALA A 58 15.49 22.70 20.69
C ALA A 58 16.10 22.13 21.96
N ILE A 59 16.93 21.10 21.84
CA ILE A 59 17.79 20.62 22.89
C ILE A 59 19.14 21.36 22.79
N ASP A 60 19.43 22.22 23.76
CA ASP A 60 20.74 22.80 23.99
C ASP A 60 21.70 21.70 24.48
N VAL A 61 22.79 21.50 23.75
CA VAL A 61 23.91 20.67 24.19
C VAL A 61 25.03 21.61 24.67
N GLU A 62 25.18 21.73 25.98
CA GLU A 62 26.30 22.33 26.62
C GLU A 62 27.60 21.58 26.32
N ALA A 63 28.66 22.31 25.97
CA ALA A 63 30.01 21.80 25.79
C ALA A 63 30.71 21.63 27.15
N PRO A 64 31.44 20.56 27.40
CA PRO A 64 32.30 20.48 28.58
C PRO A 64 33.67 21.14 28.35
N ALA A 65 34.11 21.82 29.40
CA ALA A 65 35.29 22.63 29.49
C ALA A 65 36.61 21.84 29.33
N SER A 66 37.57 22.59 28.80
CA SER A 66 38.99 22.25 28.68
C SER A 66 39.70 21.96 30.01
N ASN A 67 40.55 20.95 30.02
CA ASN A 67 41.69 20.89 30.98
C ASN A 67 42.98 20.64 30.19
N GLU A 68 43.85 21.63 30.24
CA GLU A 68 45.25 21.58 29.84
C GLU A 68 46.05 20.66 30.80
N ALA A 69 46.91 19.84 30.20
CA ALA A 69 48.15 19.43 30.89
C ALA A 69 49.24 19.13 29.85
N THR A 70 50.20 19.98 29.92
CA THR A 70 51.53 20.01 29.28
C THR A 70 52.37 18.76 29.52
N ALA A 71 53.08 18.26 28.51
CA ALA A 71 54.44 17.74 28.61
C ALA A 71 55.12 17.67 27.24
N LYS A 72 56.32 18.17 27.22
CA LYS A 72 57.26 18.42 26.13
C LYS A 72 58.15 17.19 25.87
N PRO A 73 58.91 17.16 24.74
CA PRO A 73 59.37 15.96 24.03
C PRO A 73 60.80 15.48 24.42
N THR A 74 61.12 14.28 24.04
CA THR A 74 62.53 13.84 23.94
C THR A 74 62.79 13.20 22.57
N GLU A 75 63.82 13.78 21.92
CA GLU A 75 64.56 13.27 20.78
C GLU A 75 65.30 11.98 21.09
N ASN A 76 65.48 11.11 20.09
CA ASN A 76 66.81 10.68 19.63
C ASN A 76 66.78 9.76 18.40
N THR A 77 67.38 10.25 17.34
CA THR A 77 68.53 9.80 16.50
C THR A 77 68.48 8.41 15.86
N ALA A 78 68.39 8.38 14.56
CA ALA A 78 69.38 8.15 13.49
C ALA A 78 70.09 6.80 13.40
N ALA A 79 70.00 6.14 12.25
CA ALA A 79 71.08 5.53 11.43
C ALA A 79 70.42 4.81 10.25
N THR A 80 70.58 5.29 9.06
CA THR A 80 71.52 5.07 7.94
C THR A 80 71.77 3.63 7.55
N ALA A 81 71.57 3.36 6.31
CA ALA A 81 72.39 2.84 5.21
C ALA A 81 71.62 1.76 4.40
N SER A 82 71.38 2.00 3.18
CA SER A 82 72.05 1.92 1.90
C SER A 82 71.93 0.56 1.17
N SER A 83 71.42 0.69 -0.06
CA SER A 83 71.88 0.19 -1.38
C SER A 83 71.81 -1.34 -1.58
N GLU A 84 71.44 -1.84 -2.72
CA GLU A 84 71.72 -1.71 -4.15
C GLU A 84 70.69 -2.58 -4.90
N ALA A 85 70.15 -2.21 -5.94
CA ALA A 85 70.32 -2.29 -7.39
C ALA A 85 70.68 -3.66 -7.97
N ALA A 86 69.89 -4.14 -8.93
CA ALA A 86 70.19 -4.75 -10.24
C ALA A 86 68.91 -5.39 -10.79
N THR A 87 68.36 -4.86 -11.82
CA THR A 87 68.48 -4.92 -13.29
C THR A 87 68.23 -6.26 -13.97
N VAL A 88 67.29 -6.17 -14.98
CA VAL A 88 67.28 -6.81 -16.32
C VAL A 88 66.80 -8.27 -16.36
N SER A 89 65.91 -8.77 -17.20
CA SER A 89 65.65 -8.51 -18.62
C SER A 89 64.56 -9.48 -19.12
N GLU A 90 63.75 -8.97 -20.02
CA GLU A 90 63.30 -9.57 -21.28
C GLU A 90 62.34 -10.77 -21.35
N THR A 91 61.25 -10.46 -22.06
CA THR A 91 60.36 -11.32 -22.86
C THR A 91 61.10 -12.17 -23.91
N PRO A 92 60.51 -13.25 -24.46
CA PRO A 92 59.87 -13.03 -25.76
C PRO A 92 58.48 -13.73 -25.98
N VAL A 93 57.78 -13.12 -26.90
CA VAL A 93 56.65 -13.51 -27.72
C VAL A 93 56.96 -14.71 -28.60
N VAL A 94 56.05 -15.65 -28.82
CA VAL A 94 55.83 -16.34 -30.11
C VAL A 94 54.33 -16.63 -30.32
N THR A 95 53.86 -16.16 -31.43
CA THR A 95 52.67 -16.39 -32.21
C THR A 95 52.56 -17.76 -32.85
N SER A 96 51.33 -18.22 -33.13
CA SER A 96 50.77 -18.63 -34.45
C SER A 96 49.62 -19.60 -34.24
N GLU A 97 48.40 -19.25 -34.70
CA GLU A 97 47.78 -19.48 -36.00
C GLU A 97 47.38 -20.92 -36.32
N GLY A 98 46.15 -21.04 -36.76
CA GLY A 98 45.65 -22.01 -37.73
C GLY A 98 44.42 -22.77 -37.24
N ALA A 99 43.24 -22.41 -37.59
CA ALA A 99 42.45 -22.44 -38.82
C ALA A 99 41.70 -23.76 -39.07
N SER A 100 40.38 -23.55 -39.24
CA SER A 100 39.49 -24.18 -40.29
C SER A 100 38.91 -25.55 -39.97
N THR A 101 37.68 -25.63 -40.08
CA THR A 101 36.59 -25.76 -41.04
C THR A 101 35.78 -27.01 -40.87
N GLU A 102 34.51 -26.77 -40.97
CA GLU A 102 33.41 -27.32 -41.80
C GLU A 102 32.80 -28.65 -41.33
N THR A 103 31.54 -28.61 -41.16
CA THR A 103 30.28 -28.64 -41.87
C THR A 103 29.57 -29.99 -41.87
N VAL A 104 28.23 -29.86 -41.83
CA VAL A 104 27.21 -30.61 -42.56
C VAL A 104 26.49 -31.75 -41.81
N SER A 105 25.25 -31.50 -41.40
CA SER A 105 23.99 -31.97 -41.98
C SER A 105 23.69 -33.47 -41.82
N GLU A 106 22.60 -33.86 -41.28
CA GLU A 106 21.31 -34.16 -41.85
C GLU A 106 20.39 -34.97 -40.94
N LYS A 107 19.14 -34.62 -41.04
CA LYS A 107 17.96 -35.41 -40.62
C LYS A 107 17.62 -36.40 -41.74
N PRO A 108 16.97 -37.59 -41.50
CA PRO A 108 15.51 -37.66 -41.73
C PRO A 108 14.77 -38.63 -40.78
N SER A 109 13.52 -38.25 -40.50
CA SER A 109 12.19 -38.72 -40.82
C SER A 109 11.99 -40.21 -41.24
N SER A 110 11.03 -40.86 -40.54
CA SER A 110 9.91 -41.67 -41.07
C SER A 110 9.24 -42.40 -39.90
N GLU A 111 7.98 -42.11 -39.59
CA GLU A 111 6.71 -42.74 -40.01
C GLU A 111 6.77 -44.26 -40.10
N VAL A 112 5.82 -44.94 -39.44
CA VAL A 112 4.76 -45.83 -39.98
C VAL A 112 4.05 -46.52 -38.81
N THR A 113 2.81 -46.15 -38.59
CA THR A 113 1.47 -46.77 -38.66
C THR A 113 1.24 -48.20 -38.15
N SER A 114 0.04 -48.23 -37.51
CA SER A 114 -1.06 -49.24 -37.60
C SER A 114 -0.95 -50.44 -36.66
N THR A 115 -1.95 -50.94 -36.08
CA THR A 115 -3.38 -51.15 -36.23
C THR A 115 -3.85 -51.99 -35.01
N ALA A 116 -4.95 -51.62 -34.44
CA ALA A 116 -6.26 -52.25 -34.36
C ALA A 116 -6.44 -53.66 -33.76
N SER A 117 -7.50 -53.68 -33.04
CA SER A 117 -8.55 -54.69 -32.79
C SER A 117 -8.44 -55.41 -31.45
N SER A 118 -9.45 -55.27 -30.63
CA SER A 118 -10.82 -55.75 -30.56
C SER A 118 -10.99 -56.93 -29.59
N GLU A 119 -12.14 -56.82 -28.95
CA GLU A 119 -13.06 -57.82 -28.37
C GLU A 119 -12.88 -58.11 -26.86
N ALA A 120 -13.79 -57.71 -26.07
CA ALA A 120 -15.18 -58.14 -25.79
C ALA A 120 -15.27 -59.28 -24.79
N ALA A 121 -16.20 -59.10 -23.92
CA ALA A 121 -17.10 -60.02 -23.24
C ALA A 121 -16.90 -60.08 -21.70
N SER A 122 -17.81 -59.52 -21.00
CA SER A 122 -19.03 -60.00 -20.34
C SER A 122 -18.88 -60.79 -19.04
N SER A 123 -19.79 -60.42 -18.20
CA SER A 123 -20.62 -61.14 -17.21
C SER A 123 -20.05 -61.10 -15.76
N GLU A 124 -20.80 -60.84 -14.86
CA GLU A 124 -22.03 -61.08 -14.17
C GLU A 124 -21.91 -60.83 -12.66
N THR A 125 -22.86 -60.07 -12.17
CA THR A 125 -23.63 -60.22 -10.92
C THR A 125 -23.00 -60.74 -9.62
N ALA A 126 -23.13 -59.90 -8.57
CA ALA A 126 -23.68 -60.36 -7.29
C ALA A 126 -24.27 -59.20 -6.48
N HIS A 127 -25.50 -59.38 -6.13
CA HIS A 127 -26.35 -58.61 -5.24
C HIS A 127 -25.80 -58.50 -3.83
N SER A 128 -26.00 -57.39 -3.14
CA SER A 128 -26.52 -57.43 -1.77
C SER A 128 -27.32 -56.17 -1.48
N GLU A 129 -28.56 -56.38 -1.19
CA GLU A 129 -29.57 -55.47 -0.69
C GLU A 129 -29.20 -54.94 0.71
N VAL A 130 -29.36 -53.65 0.94
CA VAL A 130 -29.75 -53.14 2.27
C VAL A 130 -30.80 -52.06 2.10
N SER A 131 -31.93 -52.37 2.61
CA SER A 131 -33.19 -51.70 2.83
C SER A 131 -33.19 -50.19 2.87
N ALA A 132 -33.98 -49.61 1.99
CA ALA A 132 -34.53 -48.25 2.06
C ALA A 132 -35.72 -48.26 3.02
N THR A 133 -35.67 -47.41 4.03
CA THR A 133 -36.85 -47.02 4.80
C THR A 133 -37.55 -45.90 4.05
N THR A 134 -38.74 -46.22 3.62
CA THR A 134 -39.74 -45.38 3.00
C THR A 134 -40.12 -44.19 3.87
N SER A 135 -39.96 -42.99 3.32
CA SER A 135 -40.75 -41.86 3.74
C SER A 135 -41.95 -41.73 2.81
N GLU A 136 -43.13 -41.80 3.38
CA GLU A 136 -44.41 -41.72 2.69
C GLU A 136 -44.51 -40.41 1.88
N SER A 137 -44.69 -40.55 0.59
CA SER A 137 -45.17 -39.53 -0.29
C SER A 137 -46.69 -39.48 -0.21
N VAL A 138 -47.26 -38.45 0.33
CA VAL A 138 -48.69 -38.16 0.21
C VAL A 138 -48.93 -37.75 -1.22
N THR A 139 -49.56 -38.63 -1.98
CA THR A 139 -50.09 -38.39 -3.31
C THR A 139 -51.30 -37.46 -3.18
N ALA A 140 -51.19 -36.27 -3.75
CA ALA A 140 -52.33 -35.39 -3.98
C ALA A 140 -53.19 -35.98 -5.14
N GLU A 141 -54.40 -36.30 -4.84
CA GLU A 141 -55.40 -36.69 -5.83
C GLU A 141 -55.77 -35.50 -6.72
N ASN A 142 -55.75 -35.78 -7.99
CA ASN A 142 -56.17 -34.93 -9.06
C ASN A 142 -57.72 -34.82 -9.09
N VAL A 143 -58.26 -33.67 -8.75
CA VAL A 143 -59.68 -33.37 -9.01
C VAL A 143 -59.76 -32.31 -10.05
N SER A 144 -60.28 -32.70 -11.22
CA SER A 144 -60.67 -31.80 -12.33
C SER A 144 -61.82 -30.88 -11.89
N PRO A 145 -61.89 -29.66 -12.43
CA PRO A 145 -62.91 -28.71 -11.99
C PRO A 145 -64.25 -28.99 -12.71
N THR A 146 -65.27 -29.19 -11.92
CA THR A 146 -66.64 -29.02 -12.35
C THR A 146 -67.09 -27.60 -12.05
N THR A 147 -67.48 -26.92 -13.11
CA THR A 147 -68.15 -25.62 -13.06
C THR A 147 -69.50 -25.74 -12.38
N SER A 148 -69.76 -24.97 -11.35
CA SER A 148 -71.11 -24.45 -11.02
C SER A 148 -70.98 -23.19 -10.20
N ASP A 149 -71.58 -22.20 -10.75
CA ASP A 149 -72.09 -20.89 -10.30
C ASP A 149 -72.02 -20.45 -8.86
N THR A 150 -71.58 -19.20 -8.79
CA THR A 150 -72.03 -18.15 -7.85
C THR A 150 -71.89 -18.36 -6.36
N ASP A 151 -70.84 -17.73 -5.83
CA ASP A 151 -71.01 -16.69 -4.82
C ASP A 151 -69.66 -15.97 -4.62
N THR A 152 -69.60 -14.76 -5.10
CA THR A 152 -68.51 -13.81 -4.80
C THR A 152 -68.66 -13.39 -3.32
N PRO A 153 -67.67 -13.69 -2.45
CA PRO A 153 -67.68 -13.05 -1.14
C PRO A 153 -67.40 -11.56 -1.33
N ASN A 154 -68.30 -10.76 -0.88
CA ASN A 154 -68.23 -9.32 -0.89
C ASN A 154 -67.03 -8.84 -0.07
N SER A 155 -65.92 -8.54 -0.75
CA SER A 155 -64.71 -7.96 -0.15
C SER A 155 -64.97 -6.52 0.27
N GLN A 156 -65.48 -6.32 1.45
CA GLN A 156 -65.56 -5.00 2.07
C GLN A 156 -65.05 -5.07 3.52
N VAL A 157 -64.25 -4.04 3.92
CA VAL A 157 -63.99 -3.73 5.33
C VAL A 157 -65.27 -3.94 6.13
N PRO A 158 -65.28 -4.59 7.32
CA PRO A 158 -66.48 -4.84 8.10
C PRO A 158 -67.40 -3.61 8.14
N THR A 159 -68.56 -3.73 7.51
CA THR A 159 -69.50 -2.59 7.41
C THR A 159 -70.13 -2.37 8.77
N VAL A 160 -69.47 -1.61 9.63
CA VAL A 160 -70.04 -1.13 10.88
C VAL A 160 -70.70 0.22 10.63
N ALA A 161 -71.99 0.22 10.63
CA ALA A 161 -72.79 1.34 10.19
C ALA A 161 -72.70 2.59 11.09
N LYS A 162 -72.18 2.52 12.30
CA LYS A 162 -72.14 3.64 13.23
C LYS A 162 -71.04 3.51 14.29
N ASN A 163 -70.26 4.60 14.44
CA ASN A 163 -69.23 4.66 15.50
C ASN A 163 -69.96 4.71 16.87
N ILE A 164 -69.64 3.77 17.74
CA ILE A 164 -70.24 3.63 19.08
C ILE A 164 -69.38 4.42 20.07
N THR A 165 -70.00 5.31 20.82
CA THR A 165 -69.34 6.10 21.86
C THR A 165 -70.15 6.03 23.15
N GLY A 166 -69.51 6.29 24.32
CA GLY A 166 -70.18 6.39 25.60
C GLY A 166 -70.63 5.07 26.22
N GLY A 167 -70.02 3.94 25.84
CA GLY A 167 -70.04 2.67 26.55
C GLY A 167 -68.85 2.53 27.51
N GLN A 168 -68.77 1.41 28.16
CA GLN A 168 -67.70 1.12 29.15
C GLN A 168 -66.98 -0.17 28.86
N TRP A 169 -65.67 -0.09 28.81
CA TRP A 169 -64.76 -1.27 28.77
C TRP A 169 -64.63 -1.87 30.16
N TYR A 170 -64.70 -3.19 30.28
CA TYR A 170 -64.44 -3.92 31.51
C TYR A 170 -63.75 -5.26 31.19
N SER A 171 -63.06 -5.83 32.17
CA SER A 171 -62.53 -7.18 32.08
C SER A 171 -63.31 -8.13 33.01
N ASP A 172 -63.51 -9.38 32.53
CA ASP A 172 -64.09 -10.45 33.38
C ASP A 172 -62.99 -11.06 34.31
N ASP A 173 -63.41 -11.96 35.20
CA ASP A 173 -62.51 -12.63 36.15
C ASP A 173 -61.44 -13.50 35.49
N GLN A 174 -61.54 -13.80 34.19
CA GLN A 174 -60.59 -14.52 33.37
C GLN A 174 -59.64 -13.61 32.62
N GLY A 175 -59.80 -12.27 32.72
CA GLY A 175 -59.01 -11.26 32.04
C GLY A 175 -59.46 -10.97 30.61
N ASN A 176 -60.61 -11.49 30.15
CA ASN A 176 -61.16 -11.13 28.84
C ASN A 176 -61.77 -9.73 28.88
N TRP A 177 -61.57 -9.00 27.79
CA TRP A 177 -62.13 -7.67 27.64
C TRP A 177 -63.51 -7.70 27.01
N HIS A 178 -64.44 -6.89 27.53
CA HIS A 178 -65.80 -6.69 27.08
C HIS A 178 -66.10 -5.19 26.94
N TYR A 179 -67.08 -4.85 26.14
CA TYR A 179 -67.59 -3.48 26.05
C TYR A 179 -69.10 -3.47 26.21
N LYS A 180 -69.56 -2.78 27.24
CA LYS A 180 -70.97 -2.67 27.59
C LYS A 180 -71.55 -1.34 27.10
N LYS A 181 -72.67 -1.43 26.37
CA LYS A 181 -73.45 -0.27 25.92
C LYS A 181 -74.95 -0.54 26.23
N ASP A 182 -75.59 0.43 26.88
CA ASP A 182 -76.99 0.33 27.25
C ASP A 182 -77.32 -0.99 28.00
N ASP A 183 -76.48 -1.31 28.99
CA ASP A 183 -76.49 -2.53 29.85
C ASP A 183 -76.34 -3.87 29.10
N LYS A 184 -75.95 -3.86 27.89
CA LYS A 184 -75.64 -5.10 27.06
C LYS A 184 -74.19 -5.14 26.58
N ASP A 185 -73.63 -6.32 26.65
CA ASP A 185 -72.33 -6.56 26.02
C ASP A 185 -72.50 -6.57 24.51
N LEU A 186 -71.53 -5.97 23.81
CA LEU A 186 -71.47 -5.99 22.37
C LEU A 186 -70.92 -7.35 21.88
N THR A 187 -71.42 -7.81 20.74
CA THR A 187 -70.97 -8.99 20.02
C THR A 187 -70.73 -8.64 18.55
N GLY A 188 -69.95 -9.46 17.83
CA GLY A 188 -69.63 -9.25 16.42
C GLY A 188 -68.70 -8.05 16.15
N PRO A 189 -68.64 -7.57 14.90
CA PRO A 189 -67.80 -6.46 14.50
C PRO A 189 -68.41 -5.12 14.94
N ASN A 190 -67.62 -4.26 15.57
CA ASN A 190 -68.04 -2.96 16.07
C ASN A 190 -67.00 -1.88 15.76
N LEU A 191 -67.44 -0.65 15.55
CA LEU A 191 -66.58 0.51 15.49
C LEU A 191 -66.74 1.31 16.80
N ILE A 192 -65.76 1.28 17.69
CA ILE A 192 -65.76 1.92 18.98
C ILE A 192 -64.69 3.00 19.00
N ASP A 193 -65.08 4.25 19.28
CA ASP A 193 -64.22 5.42 19.31
C ASP A 193 -63.30 5.53 18.08
N GLY A 194 -63.83 5.13 16.89
CA GLY A 194 -63.10 5.16 15.62
C GLY A 194 -62.18 3.97 15.36
N GLN A 195 -62.21 2.98 16.24
CA GLN A 195 -61.41 1.74 16.07
C GLN A 195 -62.31 0.55 15.78
N HIS A 196 -61.96 -0.23 14.76
CA HIS A 196 -62.64 -1.52 14.47
C HIS A 196 -62.19 -2.59 15.46
N VAL A 197 -63.14 -3.16 16.18
CA VAL A 197 -62.94 -4.23 17.15
C VAL A 197 -63.96 -5.34 16.93
N TYR A 198 -63.69 -6.54 17.40
CA TYR A 198 -64.62 -7.68 17.33
C TYR A 198 -64.79 -8.34 18.69
N PHE A 199 -66.04 -8.65 19.01
CA PHE A 199 -66.41 -9.43 20.18
C PHE A 199 -67.00 -10.76 19.72
N ASP A 200 -66.62 -11.87 20.36
CA ASP A 200 -67.19 -13.16 20.08
C ASP A 200 -68.67 -13.24 20.53
N ASN A 201 -69.26 -14.43 20.37
CA ASN A 201 -70.67 -14.65 20.76
C ASN A 201 -70.91 -14.52 22.27
N ASP A 202 -69.85 -14.66 23.09
CA ASP A 202 -69.89 -14.48 24.53
C ASP A 202 -69.59 -13.03 24.96
N GLY A 203 -69.42 -12.11 23.98
CA GLY A 203 -69.08 -10.72 24.21
C GLY A 203 -67.62 -10.47 24.56
N LYS A 204 -66.72 -11.45 24.38
CA LYS A 204 -65.30 -11.33 24.65
C LYS A 204 -64.58 -10.70 23.44
N GLN A 205 -63.75 -9.68 23.66
CA GLN A 205 -62.94 -9.06 22.61
C GLN A 205 -61.96 -10.05 22.03
N VAL A 206 -61.94 -10.24 20.72
CA VAL A 206 -60.97 -11.02 20.01
C VAL A 206 -59.64 -10.25 19.92
N LYS A 207 -58.56 -10.85 20.43
CA LYS A 207 -57.20 -10.31 20.39
C LYS A 207 -56.20 -11.34 19.93
N GLY A 208 -55.24 -10.92 19.09
CA GLY A 208 -54.13 -11.77 18.59
C GLY A 208 -54.63 -12.95 17.76
N ASN A 209 -55.81 -12.89 17.17
CA ASN A 209 -56.39 -13.99 16.41
C ASN A 209 -57.37 -13.48 15.32
N PHE A 210 -57.74 -14.41 14.45
CA PHE A 210 -58.81 -14.17 13.50
C PHE A 210 -60.17 -14.35 14.17
N ALA A 211 -61.04 -13.38 13.95
CA ALA A 211 -62.41 -13.47 14.39
C ALA A 211 -63.29 -14.29 13.42
N GLN A 212 -64.56 -14.49 13.79
CA GLN A 212 -65.51 -15.25 13.01
C GLN A 212 -65.87 -14.59 11.68
N ASP A 213 -65.66 -13.28 11.58
CA ASP A 213 -65.80 -12.51 10.34
C ASP A 213 -64.63 -12.67 9.35
N GLY A 214 -63.60 -13.42 9.74
CA GLY A 214 -62.42 -13.70 8.91
C GLY A 214 -61.28 -12.69 9.03
N HIS A 215 -61.50 -11.57 9.76
CA HIS A 215 -60.49 -10.51 9.94
C HIS A 215 -59.62 -10.75 11.16
N TYR A 216 -58.35 -10.24 11.12
CA TYR A 216 -57.40 -10.34 12.23
C TYR A 216 -57.45 -9.09 13.11
N TYR A 217 -57.52 -9.32 14.42
CA TYR A 217 -57.48 -8.26 15.42
C TYR A 217 -56.21 -8.36 16.27
N ASP A 218 -55.45 -7.26 16.40
CA ASP A 218 -54.12 -7.27 17.04
C ASP A 218 -54.15 -7.78 18.48
N GLY A 219 -53.00 -8.30 18.91
CA GLY A 219 -52.88 -8.92 20.24
C GLY A 219 -52.83 -7.93 21.40
N GLU A 220 -52.55 -6.67 21.16
CA GLU A 220 -52.41 -5.66 22.20
C GLU A 220 -53.72 -4.93 22.50
N LEU A 221 -54.30 -4.34 21.50
CA LEU A 221 -55.50 -3.53 21.63
C LEU A 221 -56.77 -4.20 21.11
N GLY A 222 -56.64 -5.26 20.29
CA GLY A 222 -57.75 -5.92 19.63
C GLY A 222 -58.36 -5.09 18.52
N HIS A 223 -57.59 -4.25 17.86
CA HIS A 223 -57.97 -3.46 16.70
C HIS A 223 -57.80 -4.24 15.42
N LEU A 224 -58.63 -3.97 14.43
CA LEU A 224 -58.47 -4.56 13.09
C LEU A 224 -57.08 -4.26 12.54
N THR A 225 -56.37 -5.30 12.16
CA THR A 225 -55.03 -5.19 11.52
C THR A 225 -55.18 -5.33 10.01
N THR A 226 -54.51 -4.46 9.26
CA THR A 226 -54.48 -4.46 7.81
C THR A 226 -53.06 -4.36 7.28
N GLU A 227 -52.84 -4.80 6.04
CA GLU A 227 -51.55 -4.71 5.30
C GLU A 227 -50.32 -5.17 6.13
N SER A 228 -50.48 -6.28 6.89
CA SER A 228 -49.45 -6.71 7.83
C SER A 228 -49.28 -8.23 7.92
N PHE A 229 -48.06 -8.65 8.27
CA PHE A 229 -47.82 -10.04 8.69
C PHE A 229 -48.34 -10.23 10.11
N VAL A 230 -49.12 -11.28 10.33
CA VAL A 230 -49.74 -11.61 11.63
C VAL A 230 -49.52 -13.06 11.99
N THR A 231 -49.56 -13.39 13.28
CA THR A 231 -49.42 -14.75 13.80
C THR A 231 -50.48 -15.03 14.85
N THR A 232 -50.97 -16.28 14.91
CA THR A 232 -51.97 -16.74 15.89
C THR A 232 -51.36 -17.42 17.12
N GLY A 233 -50.03 -17.27 17.33
CA GLY A 233 -49.36 -17.77 18.54
C GLY A 233 -48.83 -19.21 18.46
N ASP A 234 -49.12 -19.97 17.40
CA ASP A 234 -48.72 -21.34 17.12
C ASP A 234 -47.61 -21.44 16.05
N ASN A 235 -46.88 -20.34 15.85
CA ASN A 235 -45.86 -20.15 14.77
C ASN A 235 -46.45 -20.15 13.36
N HIS A 236 -47.77 -20.06 13.21
CA HIS A 236 -48.40 -19.91 11.92
C HIS A 236 -48.43 -18.43 11.51
N TRP A 237 -47.90 -18.13 10.35
CA TRP A 237 -47.82 -16.79 9.81
C TRP A 237 -48.81 -16.61 8.66
N TYR A 238 -49.47 -15.47 8.65
CA TYR A 238 -50.43 -15.03 7.65
C TYR A 238 -50.06 -13.61 7.21
N TYR A 239 -50.58 -13.17 6.09
CA TYR A 239 -50.62 -11.77 5.72
C TYR A 239 -52.04 -11.36 5.52
N VAL A 240 -52.41 -10.23 6.05
CA VAL A 240 -53.72 -9.65 5.87
C VAL A 240 -53.64 -8.43 4.97
N ASP A 241 -54.58 -8.33 4.05
CA ASP A 241 -54.65 -7.26 3.07
C ASP A 241 -55.16 -5.94 3.65
N LYS A 242 -55.43 -4.97 2.77
CA LYS A 242 -56.00 -3.66 3.16
C LYS A 242 -57.39 -3.73 3.81
N THR A 243 -58.09 -4.83 3.66
CA THR A 243 -59.40 -5.05 4.30
C THR A 243 -59.28 -5.80 5.62
N GLY A 244 -58.12 -6.41 5.93
CA GLY A 244 -57.86 -7.24 7.08
C GLY A 244 -58.14 -8.73 6.85
N GLU A 245 -58.44 -9.14 5.62
CA GLU A 245 -58.63 -10.52 5.22
C GLU A 245 -57.33 -11.25 4.89
N LYS A 246 -57.29 -12.57 5.09
CA LYS A 246 -56.13 -13.39 4.76
C LYS A 246 -55.92 -13.42 3.24
N VAL A 247 -54.67 -13.20 2.82
CA VAL A 247 -54.28 -13.46 1.42
C VAL A 247 -53.98 -14.93 1.21
N THR A 248 -54.12 -15.41 -0.03
CA THR A 248 -53.78 -16.75 -0.49
C THR A 248 -53.01 -16.69 -1.78
N GLY A 249 -52.31 -17.78 -2.17
CA GLY A 249 -51.55 -17.86 -3.39
C GLY A 249 -50.22 -17.08 -3.33
N LEU A 250 -49.68 -16.75 -4.50
CA LEU A 250 -48.49 -15.91 -4.64
C LEU A 250 -48.86 -14.44 -4.38
N GLN A 251 -48.13 -13.77 -3.49
CA GLN A 251 -48.31 -12.37 -3.14
C GLN A 251 -46.97 -11.64 -3.25
N GLU A 252 -47.00 -10.44 -3.86
CA GLU A 252 -45.91 -9.49 -3.82
C GLU A 252 -46.13 -8.51 -2.69
N ILE A 253 -45.28 -8.55 -1.67
CA ILE A 253 -45.40 -7.71 -0.49
C ILE A 253 -44.09 -6.93 -0.35
N GLY A 254 -44.12 -5.64 -0.61
CA GLY A 254 -42.94 -4.82 -0.77
C GLY A 254 -42.18 -5.21 -2.06
N ASP A 255 -40.90 -5.57 -1.91
CA ASP A 255 -40.00 -6.01 -3.00
C ASP A 255 -39.83 -7.54 -3.06
N LYS A 256 -40.67 -8.29 -2.33
CA LYS A 256 -40.51 -9.74 -2.12
C LYS A 256 -41.76 -10.51 -2.45
N THR A 257 -41.58 -11.72 -2.98
CA THR A 257 -42.67 -12.66 -3.28
C THR A 257 -42.79 -13.67 -2.16
N TYR A 258 -44.02 -13.91 -1.73
CA TYR A 258 -44.38 -14.88 -0.72
C TYR A 258 -45.50 -15.80 -1.26
N HIS A 259 -45.70 -16.94 -0.63
CA HIS A 259 -46.82 -17.81 -0.92
C HIS A 259 -47.60 -18.15 0.37
N PHE A 260 -48.92 -18.08 0.24
CA PHE A 260 -49.87 -18.49 1.27
C PHE A 260 -50.76 -19.58 0.71
N ASN A 261 -50.92 -20.68 1.45
CA ASN A 261 -51.77 -21.79 0.99
C ASN A 261 -53.25 -21.39 1.03
N ASP A 262 -54.17 -22.26 0.62
CA ASP A 262 -55.61 -22.03 0.55
C ASP A 262 -56.25 -21.63 1.90
N LYS A 263 -55.54 -21.87 3.01
CA LYS A 263 -55.97 -21.42 4.36
C LYS A 263 -55.31 -20.11 4.76
N GLY A 264 -54.60 -19.46 3.87
CA GLY A 264 -53.85 -18.24 4.14
C GLY A 264 -52.56 -18.42 4.92
N LEU A 265 -52.14 -19.67 5.21
CA LEU A 265 -50.91 -19.94 5.96
C LEU A 265 -49.67 -19.76 5.07
N GLN A 266 -48.72 -18.96 5.54
CA GLN A 266 -47.47 -18.71 4.82
C GLN A 266 -46.67 -19.99 4.61
N THR A 267 -46.24 -20.23 3.40
CA THR A 267 -45.31 -21.33 3.07
C THR A 267 -43.89 -20.95 3.45
N LYS A 268 -43.27 -21.78 4.29
CA LYS A 268 -41.87 -21.66 4.69
C LYS A 268 -41.15 -23.00 4.56
N GLY A 269 -39.91 -22.99 4.06
CA GLY A 269 -39.06 -24.17 3.95
C GLY A 269 -39.56 -25.26 2.99
N ASN A 270 -40.52 -24.96 2.14
CA ASN A 270 -41.12 -25.91 1.21
C ASN A 270 -41.14 -25.41 -0.23
N ARG A 271 -41.21 -26.37 -1.16
CA ARG A 271 -41.45 -26.14 -2.58
C ARG A 271 -42.95 -26.28 -2.89
N VAL A 272 -43.49 -25.35 -3.60
CA VAL A 272 -44.87 -25.37 -4.11
C VAL A 272 -44.85 -25.32 -5.63
N VAL A 273 -45.77 -26.01 -6.27
CA VAL A 273 -45.97 -25.98 -7.75
C VAL A 273 -47.25 -25.24 -8.01
N ILE A 274 -47.17 -24.15 -8.79
CA ILE A 274 -48.30 -23.31 -9.20
C ILE A 274 -48.25 -23.19 -10.73
N ASP A 275 -49.31 -23.57 -11.40
CA ASP A 275 -49.40 -23.54 -12.87
C ASP A 275 -48.21 -24.24 -13.57
N GLY A 276 -47.75 -25.37 -12.99
CA GLY A 276 -46.64 -26.15 -13.51
C GLY A 276 -45.25 -25.62 -13.24
N LYS A 277 -45.13 -24.43 -12.61
CA LYS A 277 -43.88 -23.80 -12.23
C LYS A 277 -43.61 -24.00 -10.72
N GLY A 278 -42.37 -24.40 -10.37
CA GLY A 278 -41.97 -24.60 -9.02
C GLY A 278 -41.46 -23.31 -8.35
N TYR A 279 -41.71 -23.20 -7.08
CA TYR A 279 -41.30 -22.09 -6.24
C TYR A 279 -40.80 -22.64 -4.91
N TYR A 280 -39.60 -22.24 -4.48
CA TYR A 280 -39.08 -22.60 -3.15
C TYR A 280 -39.03 -21.40 -2.24
N PHE A 281 -39.54 -21.56 -1.02
CA PHE A 281 -39.67 -20.47 -0.07
C PHE A 281 -38.73 -20.65 1.12
N HIS A 282 -38.08 -19.58 1.55
CA HIS A 282 -37.12 -19.55 2.65
C HIS A 282 -37.69 -20.15 3.93
N PRO A 283 -36.94 -21.01 4.68
CA PRO A 283 -37.47 -21.69 5.85
C PRO A 283 -37.81 -20.78 7.03
N GLU A 284 -37.12 -19.64 7.17
CA GLU A 284 -37.38 -18.74 8.29
C GLU A 284 -38.38 -17.63 7.97
N ASN A 285 -38.17 -16.90 6.87
CA ASN A 285 -38.97 -15.73 6.53
C ASN A 285 -40.01 -15.96 5.43
N GLY A 286 -39.99 -17.11 4.74
CA GLY A 286 -40.94 -17.45 3.69
C GLY A 286 -40.82 -16.68 2.38
N GLU A 287 -39.70 -15.95 2.17
CA GLU A 287 -39.40 -15.24 0.92
C GLU A 287 -39.07 -16.22 -0.21
N LEU A 288 -39.47 -15.94 -1.44
CA LEU A 288 -39.12 -16.74 -2.62
C LEU A 288 -37.60 -16.82 -2.83
N TRP A 289 -37.11 -18.07 -3.01
CA TRP A 289 -35.70 -18.37 -3.17
C TRP A 289 -35.32 -19.07 -4.48
N ASN A 290 -36.10 -18.93 -5.54
CA ASN A 290 -35.69 -19.40 -6.85
C ASN A 290 -34.44 -18.61 -7.33
N ASN A 291 -33.53 -19.28 -8.04
CA ASN A 291 -32.25 -18.73 -8.53
C ASN A 291 -31.33 -18.23 -7.40
N LYS A 292 -31.37 -18.81 -6.25
CA LYS A 292 -30.58 -18.42 -5.09
C LYS A 292 -29.89 -19.64 -4.45
N ILE A 293 -28.72 -19.37 -3.82
CA ILE A 293 -28.08 -20.32 -2.92
C ILE A 293 -28.82 -20.21 -1.56
N ALA A 294 -29.31 -21.34 -1.10
CA ALA A 294 -30.03 -21.46 0.16
C ALA A 294 -29.21 -22.24 1.18
N LEU A 295 -29.07 -21.67 2.38
CA LEU A 295 -28.49 -22.35 3.52
C LEU A 295 -29.55 -23.21 4.21
N HIS A 296 -29.26 -24.50 4.34
CA HIS A 296 -30.01 -25.41 5.18
C HIS A 296 -29.18 -25.79 6.41
N HIS A 297 -29.63 -25.41 7.58
CA HIS A 297 -29.00 -25.85 8.82
C HIS A 297 -29.15 -27.37 8.97
N SER A 298 -28.01 -28.04 8.92
CA SER A 298 -27.98 -29.50 9.12
C SER A 298 -27.95 -29.84 10.59
N THR A 299 -28.80 -30.79 11.00
CA THR A 299 -28.67 -31.47 12.31
C THR A 299 -27.56 -32.54 12.29
N ARG A 300 -26.87 -32.71 11.18
CA ARG A 300 -25.78 -33.66 11.03
C ARG A 300 -24.51 -33.10 11.64
N TYR A 301 -24.12 -33.63 12.78
CA TYR A 301 -22.84 -33.32 13.41
C TYR A 301 -21.74 -34.19 12.79
N ILE A 302 -20.78 -33.57 12.10
CA ILE A 302 -19.54 -34.22 11.71
C ILE A 302 -18.47 -33.69 12.67
N ASN A 303 -17.90 -34.59 13.49
CA ASN A 303 -16.85 -34.24 14.46
C ASN A 303 -17.20 -33.15 15.48
N GLY A 304 -18.48 -33.05 15.88
CA GLY A 304 -18.94 -32.13 16.94
C GLY A 304 -19.24 -30.70 16.45
N THR A 305 -19.17 -30.45 15.16
CA THR A 305 -19.59 -29.18 14.55
C THR A 305 -20.79 -29.41 13.63
N SER A 306 -21.79 -28.53 13.71
CA SER A 306 -22.90 -28.53 12.75
C SER A 306 -22.36 -28.06 11.38
N ASP A 307 -22.70 -28.79 10.33
CA ASP A 307 -22.37 -28.42 8.97
C ASP A 307 -23.51 -27.65 8.34
N ASP A 308 -23.20 -26.47 7.82
CA ASP A 308 -24.10 -25.72 6.97
C ASP A 308 -24.13 -26.38 5.59
N ILE A 309 -25.32 -26.71 5.10
CA ILE A 309 -25.52 -27.31 3.78
C ILE A 309 -26.14 -26.26 2.89
N TYR A 310 -25.51 -25.99 1.76
CA TYR A 310 -25.98 -25.01 0.79
C TYR A 310 -26.52 -25.72 -0.45
N TYR A 311 -27.73 -25.34 -0.88
CA TYR A 311 -28.33 -25.80 -2.15
C TYR A 311 -28.56 -24.61 -3.05
N TYR A 312 -28.55 -24.82 -4.37
CA TYR A 312 -29.02 -23.84 -5.33
C TYR A 312 -30.39 -24.28 -5.84
N TYR A 313 -31.35 -23.39 -5.78
CA TYR A 313 -32.66 -23.60 -6.36
C TYR A 313 -32.72 -22.93 -7.73
N ASP A 314 -33.10 -23.69 -8.77
CA ASP A 314 -33.22 -23.19 -10.16
C ASP A 314 -34.47 -22.29 -10.35
N ASN A 315 -34.75 -21.93 -11.61
CA ASN A 315 -35.92 -21.10 -11.96
C ASN A 315 -37.26 -21.76 -11.57
N ASP A 316 -37.28 -23.06 -11.46
CA ASP A 316 -38.47 -23.85 -11.14
C ASP A 316 -38.49 -24.33 -9.70
N GLY A 317 -37.64 -23.76 -8.86
CA GLY A 317 -37.52 -24.11 -7.44
C GLY A 317 -37.06 -25.53 -7.17
N ASN A 318 -36.42 -26.20 -8.16
CA ASN A 318 -35.83 -27.52 -7.97
C ASN A 318 -34.41 -27.37 -7.45
N ILE A 319 -33.94 -28.34 -6.68
CA ILE A 319 -32.53 -28.42 -6.29
C ILE A 319 -31.71 -28.72 -7.54
N TYR A 320 -30.78 -27.78 -7.84
CA TYR A 320 -29.89 -27.88 -8.99
C TYR A 320 -28.70 -28.78 -8.71
N THR A 321 -28.25 -29.51 -9.72
CA THR A 321 -27.01 -30.29 -9.68
C THR A 321 -26.14 -29.96 -10.87
N GLY A 322 -24.83 -29.91 -10.67
CA GLY A 322 -23.85 -29.58 -11.71
C GLY A 322 -23.12 -28.26 -11.50
N PRO A 323 -22.32 -27.82 -12.48
CA PRO A 323 -21.62 -26.54 -12.44
C PRO A 323 -22.60 -25.38 -12.68
N LYS A 324 -22.44 -24.30 -11.93
CA LYS A 324 -23.27 -23.10 -12.02
C LYS A 324 -22.44 -21.83 -11.84
N THR A 325 -22.60 -20.92 -12.76
CA THR A 325 -22.02 -19.57 -12.61
C THR A 325 -23.07 -18.64 -12.00
N ILE A 326 -22.73 -18.00 -10.88
CA ILE A 326 -23.58 -17.05 -10.17
C ILE A 326 -22.71 -15.83 -9.89
N ASP A 327 -23.15 -14.65 -10.32
CA ASP A 327 -22.43 -13.37 -10.18
C ASP A 327 -20.97 -13.46 -10.68
N GLY A 328 -20.75 -14.16 -11.79
CA GLY A 328 -19.44 -14.34 -12.41
C GLY A 328 -18.50 -15.31 -11.70
N LYS A 329 -18.97 -16.02 -10.67
CA LYS A 329 -18.21 -17.03 -9.92
C LYS A 329 -18.75 -18.41 -10.20
N GLU A 330 -17.87 -19.40 -10.33
CA GLU A 330 -18.24 -20.77 -10.61
C GLU A 330 -18.39 -21.58 -9.30
N TYR A 331 -19.49 -22.35 -9.24
CA TYR A 331 -19.87 -23.22 -8.15
C TYR A 331 -20.18 -24.61 -8.69
N TYR A 332 -20.17 -25.62 -7.85
CA TYR A 332 -20.62 -26.96 -8.18
C TYR A 332 -21.57 -27.51 -7.11
N PHE A 333 -22.69 -28.10 -7.54
CA PHE A 333 -23.72 -28.66 -6.68
C PHE A 333 -23.91 -30.17 -6.90
N GLN A 334 -23.93 -31.01 -5.84
CA GLN A 334 -24.05 -32.49 -5.94
C GLN A 334 -24.83 -33.08 -4.74
N PRO A 335 -26.13 -32.98 -4.58
CA PRO A 335 -26.93 -31.80 -4.88
C PRO A 335 -26.54 -30.61 -4.00
N ALA A 336 -25.88 -30.85 -2.87
CA ALA A 336 -25.32 -29.78 -2.03
C ALA A 336 -24.12 -29.12 -2.72
N MET A 337 -23.89 -27.85 -2.42
CA MET A 337 -22.74 -27.12 -2.91
C MET A 337 -21.44 -27.79 -2.46
N VAL A 338 -20.55 -28.01 -3.40
CA VAL A 338 -19.17 -28.43 -3.10
C VAL A 338 -18.40 -27.21 -2.59
N TYR A 339 -17.93 -27.27 -1.37
CA TYR A 339 -17.16 -26.20 -0.77
C TYR A 339 -16.07 -26.75 0.15
N TYR A 340 -14.99 -25.98 0.30
CA TYR A 340 -13.84 -26.35 1.12
C TYR A 340 -13.30 -27.77 0.79
N SER A 341 -13.37 -28.14 -0.51
CA SER A 341 -13.13 -29.50 -0.98
C SER A 341 -12.67 -29.53 -2.44
N LYS A 342 -12.21 -30.72 -2.84
CA LYS A 342 -11.94 -31.05 -4.24
C LYS A 342 -13.16 -31.76 -4.83
N PHE A 343 -13.38 -31.56 -6.12
CA PHE A 343 -14.37 -32.28 -6.90
C PHE A 343 -13.72 -32.89 -8.14
N LYS A 344 -13.93 -34.19 -8.36
CA LYS A 344 -13.44 -34.89 -9.54
C LYS A 344 -14.39 -34.64 -10.70
N ASN A 345 -13.88 -33.99 -11.72
CA ASN A 345 -14.61 -33.67 -12.94
C ASN A 345 -14.87 -34.95 -13.78
N PRO A 346 -15.86 -34.95 -14.70
CA PRO A 346 -16.13 -36.11 -15.57
C PRO A 346 -14.95 -36.48 -16.48
N ASP A 347 -14.06 -35.54 -16.81
CA ASP A 347 -12.84 -35.77 -17.60
C ASP A 347 -11.68 -36.34 -16.80
N GLY A 348 -11.88 -36.57 -15.51
CA GLY A 348 -10.89 -37.15 -14.61
C GLY A 348 -10.02 -36.12 -13.90
N THR A 349 -10.06 -34.85 -14.28
CA THR A 349 -9.38 -33.76 -13.57
C THR A 349 -10.04 -33.46 -12.23
N GLU A 350 -9.36 -32.78 -11.32
CA GLU A 350 -9.93 -32.36 -10.03
C GLU A 350 -9.98 -30.83 -9.97
N SER A 351 -11.13 -30.26 -9.63
CA SER A 351 -11.30 -28.84 -9.34
C SER A 351 -11.37 -28.60 -7.84
N TYR A 352 -10.83 -27.46 -7.37
CA TYR A 352 -10.92 -27.06 -5.97
C TYR A 352 -11.92 -25.93 -5.79
N TYR A 353 -12.77 -26.08 -4.76
CA TYR A 353 -13.77 -25.08 -4.35
C TYR A 353 -13.46 -24.61 -2.93
N ASN A 354 -13.38 -23.28 -2.73
CA ASN A 354 -13.04 -22.66 -1.45
C ASN A 354 -14.16 -22.82 -0.39
N GLU A 355 -13.98 -22.22 0.77
CA GLU A 355 -14.97 -22.23 1.86
C GLU A 355 -16.30 -21.57 1.50
N GLN A 356 -16.32 -20.67 0.49
CA GLN A 356 -17.54 -20.06 -0.05
C GLN A 356 -18.15 -20.88 -1.20
N GLY A 357 -17.57 -22.05 -1.53
CA GLY A 357 -18.00 -22.89 -2.65
C GLY A 357 -17.62 -22.38 -4.03
N GLN A 358 -16.75 -21.38 -4.13
CA GLN A 358 -16.30 -20.80 -5.40
C GLN A 358 -15.10 -21.58 -5.93
N LYS A 359 -15.11 -21.91 -7.22
CA LYS A 359 -13.95 -22.52 -7.89
C LYS A 359 -12.74 -21.57 -7.82
N VAL A 360 -11.60 -22.10 -7.45
CA VAL A 360 -10.36 -21.35 -7.30
C VAL A 360 -9.51 -21.50 -8.55
N TYR A 361 -8.91 -20.39 -9.00
CA TYR A 361 -7.98 -20.30 -10.11
C TYR A 361 -6.67 -19.67 -9.66
N ASN A 362 -5.52 -20.18 -10.11
CA ASN A 362 -4.19 -19.69 -9.75
C ASN A 362 -4.03 -19.43 -8.23
N GLY A 363 -4.55 -20.32 -7.41
CA GLY A 363 -4.69 -20.03 -5.98
C GLY A 363 -4.46 -21.21 -5.05
N TRP A 364 -4.03 -20.86 -3.84
CA TRP A 364 -3.92 -21.79 -2.73
C TRP A 364 -5.29 -22.04 -2.12
N GLY A 365 -5.51 -23.30 -1.70
CA GLY A 365 -6.68 -23.72 -0.96
C GLY A 365 -6.32 -24.66 0.18
N LYS A 366 -7.31 -24.91 1.01
CA LYS A 366 -7.23 -25.93 2.08
C LYS A 366 -8.42 -26.87 1.94
N ILE A 367 -8.18 -28.15 2.08
CA ILE A 367 -9.26 -29.14 2.14
C ILE A 367 -9.76 -29.21 3.59
N ARG A 368 -11.05 -29.37 3.74
CA ARG A 368 -11.69 -29.52 5.04
C ARG A 368 -11.06 -30.68 5.82
N TYR A 369 -10.97 -30.51 7.12
CA TYR A 369 -10.33 -31.40 8.08
C TYR A 369 -10.38 -32.90 7.73
N MET A 370 -9.20 -33.51 7.71
CA MET A 370 -9.04 -34.95 7.62
C MET A 370 -8.47 -35.48 8.92
N TYR A 371 -9.03 -36.55 9.44
CA TYR A 371 -8.42 -37.29 10.56
C TYR A 371 -7.33 -38.21 10.02
N LEU A 372 -6.08 -37.88 10.33
CA LEU A 372 -4.96 -38.72 9.99
C LEU A 372 -4.16 -39.05 11.25
N ARG A 373 -4.03 -40.34 11.57
CA ARG A 373 -3.26 -40.85 12.73
C ARG A 373 -3.61 -40.15 14.05
N GLY A 374 -4.88 -39.79 14.27
CA GLY A 374 -5.35 -39.17 15.51
C GLY A 374 -5.19 -37.65 15.56
N TYR A 375 -4.70 -37.01 14.49
CA TYR A 375 -4.56 -35.56 14.38
C TYR A 375 -5.53 -35.01 13.35
N LEU A 376 -6.04 -33.82 13.65
CA LEU A 376 -6.85 -33.05 12.72
C LEU A 376 -5.91 -32.31 11.74
N TRP A 377 -6.01 -32.64 10.47
CA TRP A 377 -5.16 -32.07 9.43
C TRP A 377 -5.99 -31.40 8.32
N THR A 378 -5.53 -30.25 7.85
CA THR A 378 -6.10 -29.49 6.72
C THR A 378 -5.08 -29.44 5.61
N PRO A 379 -5.09 -30.38 4.64
CA PRO A 379 -4.15 -30.36 3.54
C PRO A 379 -4.27 -29.08 2.72
N SER A 380 -3.13 -28.49 2.38
CA SER A 380 -3.06 -27.39 1.41
C SER A 380 -3.05 -27.96 0.00
N VAL A 381 -3.77 -27.31 -0.91
CA VAL A 381 -3.80 -27.62 -2.35
C VAL A 381 -3.53 -26.36 -3.15
N TYR A 382 -3.17 -26.50 -4.39
CA TYR A 382 -3.07 -25.38 -5.33
C TYR A 382 -3.88 -25.68 -6.59
N ALA A 383 -4.71 -24.73 -7.01
CA ALA A 383 -5.41 -24.80 -8.27
C ALA A 383 -4.67 -23.96 -9.33
N ASP A 384 -4.48 -24.50 -10.52
CA ASP A 384 -3.81 -23.84 -11.63
C ASP A 384 -4.68 -22.75 -12.31
N GLU A 385 -4.23 -22.25 -13.45
CA GLU A 385 -4.95 -21.24 -14.26
C GLU A 385 -6.30 -21.72 -14.80
N ASN A 386 -6.51 -23.04 -14.90
CA ASN A 386 -7.76 -23.67 -15.34
C ASN A 386 -8.66 -24.05 -14.16
N GLY A 387 -8.19 -23.80 -12.93
CA GLY A 387 -8.87 -24.19 -11.70
C GLY A 387 -8.75 -25.68 -11.38
N TYR A 388 -7.74 -26.37 -11.94
CA TYR A 388 -7.48 -27.78 -11.64
C TYR A 388 -6.44 -27.92 -10.54
N VAL A 389 -6.66 -28.91 -9.68
CA VAL A 389 -5.74 -29.25 -8.60
C VAL A 389 -4.41 -29.74 -9.18
N VAL A 390 -3.33 -29.14 -8.73
CA VAL A 390 -1.97 -29.49 -9.15
C VAL A 390 -1.50 -30.76 -8.47
N HIS A 391 -0.82 -31.62 -9.24
CA HIS A 391 -0.12 -32.82 -8.79
C HIS A 391 1.36 -32.75 -9.19
N GLY A 392 2.25 -33.40 -8.43
CA GLY A 392 3.68 -33.39 -8.72
C GLY A 392 4.37 -32.06 -8.42
N PHE A 393 5.46 -31.75 -9.13
CA PHE A 393 6.22 -30.53 -8.94
C PHE A 393 5.58 -29.34 -9.66
N LYS A 394 5.43 -28.23 -8.95
CA LYS A 394 4.93 -26.96 -9.51
C LYS A 394 5.71 -25.77 -8.96
N ARG A 395 6.12 -24.87 -9.84
CA ARG A 395 6.66 -23.56 -9.43
C ARG A 395 5.54 -22.56 -9.26
N ILE A 396 5.49 -21.96 -8.08
CA ILE A 396 4.48 -20.96 -7.71
C ILE A 396 5.24 -19.77 -7.15
N ASN A 397 5.09 -18.59 -7.79
CA ASN A 397 5.82 -17.37 -7.40
C ASN A 397 7.32 -17.58 -7.23
N GLY A 398 7.94 -18.34 -8.15
CA GLY A 398 9.37 -18.62 -8.15
C GLY A 398 9.84 -19.73 -7.19
N GLN A 399 8.99 -20.23 -6.30
CA GLN A 399 9.29 -21.32 -5.38
C GLN A 399 8.78 -22.65 -5.94
N LEU A 400 9.54 -23.72 -5.76
CA LEU A 400 9.15 -25.07 -6.14
C LEU A 400 8.40 -25.75 -4.98
N TYR A 401 7.29 -26.40 -5.29
CA TYR A 401 6.48 -27.20 -4.36
C TYR A 401 6.24 -28.58 -4.94
N TYR A 402 5.93 -29.53 -4.10
CA TYR A 402 5.52 -30.88 -4.50
C TYR A 402 4.16 -31.22 -3.90
N PHE A 403 3.23 -31.62 -4.77
CA PHE A 403 1.89 -32.09 -4.43
C PHE A 403 1.85 -33.60 -4.67
N ASP A 404 1.36 -34.35 -3.69
CA ASP A 404 1.28 -35.81 -3.80
C ASP A 404 0.19 -36.26 -4.80
N GLU A 405 -0.02 -37.57 -4.94
CA GLU A 405 -1.03 -38.15 -5.82
C GLU A 405 -2.46 -37.71 -5.45
N SER A 406 -2.69 -37.30 -4.21
CA SER A 406 -3.96 -36.70 -3.79
C SER A 406 -4.08 -35.21 -4.09
N GLY A 407 -3.08 -34.57 -4.70
CA GLY A 407 -2.99 -33.11 -4.90
C GLY A 407 -2.77 -32.35 -3.60
N SER A 408 -2.41 -33.02 -2.51
CA SER A 408 -2.07 -32.37 -1.25
C SER A 408 -0.62 -31.93 -1.25
N LEU A 409 -0.39 -30.69 -0.79
CA LEU A 409 0.97 -30.18 -0.64
C LEU A 409 1.76 -31.07 0.33
N ARG A 410 2.97 -31.43 -0.06
CA ARG A 410 3.95 -32.04 0.83
C ARG A 410 4.41 -31.00 1.86
N ASP A 411 3.59 -30.73 2.81
CA ASP A 411 3.86 -29.91 3.97
C ASP A 411 3.83 -30.76 5.24
N ASP A 412 3.76 -30.15 6.41
CA ASP A 412 3.80 -30.80 7.71
C ASP A 412 2.61 -31.77 7.93
N VAL A 413 2.72 -32.98 7.44
CA VAL A 413 1.74 -34.04 7.72
C VAL A 413 1.88 -34.43 9.20
N PRO A 414 0.84 -34.27 10.05
CA PRO A 414 0.92 -34.58 11.46
C PRO A 414 1.35 -36.04 11.69
N GLY A 415 2.42 -36.20 12.48
CA GLY A 415 2.95 -37.51 12.87
C GLY A 415 3.94 -38.15 11.89
N SER A 416 4.39 -37.45 10.85
CA SER A 416 5.51 -37.91 10.03
C SER A 416 6.35 -36.70 9.57
N PRO A 417 7.16 -36.12 10.46
CA PRO A 417 7.98 -34.92 10.13
C PRO A 417 9.26 -35.33 9.41
N ASN A 418 9.19 -36.14 8.34
CA ASN A 418 10.36 -36.32 7.51
C ASN A 418 10.32 -35.39 6.30
N PRO A 419 11.02 -34.24 6.37
CA PRO A 419 11.10 -33.29 5.26
C PRO A 419 11.81 -33.87 4.03
N LEU A 420 12.57 -34.97 4.20
CA LEU A 420 13.30 -35.67 3.16
C LEU A 420 12.40 -36.75 2.54
N PHE A 421 12.29 -36.75 1.21
CA PHE A 421 11.46 -37.71 0.48
C PHE A 421 12.03 -38.02 -0.89
N GLN A 422 11.57 -39.10 -1.51
CA GLN A 422 11.96 -39.51 -2.85
C GLN A 422 10.80 -39.40 -3.84
N VAL A 423 11.14 -38.98 -5.05
CA VAL A 423 10.29 -39.08 -6.25
C VAL A 423 11.16 -39.61 -7.38
N ASP A 424 10.73 -40.66 -8.04
CA ASP A 424 11.46 -41.33 -9.11
C ASP A 424 12.93 -41.62 -8.77
N GLY A 425 13.17 -42.11 -7.53
CA GLY A 425 14.51 -42.45 -7.02
C GLY A 425 15.39 -41.25 -6.67
N ASN A 426 14.97 -40.01 -6.88
CA ASN A 426 15.70 -38.80 -6.50
C ASN A 426 15.22 -38.26 -5.16
N TRP A 427 16.16 -37.75 -4.36
CA TRP A 427 15.89 -37.15 -3.06
C TRP A 427 15.55 -35.66 -3.17
N TYR A 428 14.58 -35.22 -2.36
CA TYR A 428 14.11 -33.85 -2.25
C TYR A 428 13.88 -33.49 -0.79
N TYR A 429 13.97 -32.18 -0.47
CA TYR A 429 13.76 -31.68 0.88
C TYR A 429 12.72 -30.56 0.90
N ALA A 430 11.62 -30.76 1.61
CA ALA A 430 10.58 -29.77 1.84
C ALA A 430 10.90 -28.94 3.10
N GLN A 431 10.93 -27.61 3.00
CA GLN A 431 11.27 -26.70 4.08
C GLN A 431 10.06 -26.40 4.97
N PHE A 432 9.88 -27.12 6.06
CA PHE A 432 8.72 -26.94 6.96
C PHE A 432 8.90 -25.85 8.00
N SER A 433 10.12 -25.54 8.38
CA SER A 433 10.44 -24.50 9.37
C SER A 433 10.31 -23.08 8.82
N LYS A 434 10.21 -22.92 7.49
CA LYS A 434 10.19 -21.62 6.83
C LYS A 434 8.89 -21.42 6.06
N TYR A 435 8.16 -20.35 6.42
CA TYR A 435 7.06 -19.85 5.62
C TYR A 435 7.61 -18.99 4.48
N ILE A 436 7.27 -19.35 3.25
CA ILE A 436 7.54 -18.55 2.07
C ILE A 436 6.20 -18.14 1.49
N ASN A 437 5.92 -16.85 1.40
CA ASN A 437 4.62 -16.31 0.98
C ASN A 437 3.43 -16.88 1.79
N GLY A 438 3.64 -17.12 3.10
CA GLY A 438 2.61 -17.67 3.99
C GLY A 438 2.39 -19.19 3.88
N VAL A 439 3.15 -19.89 3.04
CA VAL A 439 3.03 -21.34 2.82
C VAL A 439 4.33 -22.04 3.25
N ARG A 440 4.20 -23.17 3.93
CA ARG A 440 5.29 -24.10 4.25
C ARG A 440 5.51 -25.06 3.09
N GLY A 441 6.58 -25.87 3.18
CA GLY A 441 6.80 -27.02 2.28
C GLY A 441 7.41 -26.65 0.93
N ALA A 442 7.94 -25.42 0.76
CA ALA A 442 8.74 -25.11 -0.43
C ALA A 442 9.96 -26.04 -0.51
N ILE A 443 10.19 -26.62 -1.67
CA ILE A 443 11.33 -27.49 -1.92
C ILE A 443 12.62 -26.67 -1.89
N LEU A 444 13.63 -27.17 -1.21
CA LEU A 444 14.96 -26.58 -1.21
C LEU A 444 15.55 -26.67 -2.63
N THR A 445 15.87 -25.55 -3.23
CA THR A 445 16.46 -25.47 -4.56
C THR A 445 17.70 -24.58 -4.54
N ASN A 446 18.65 -24.82 -5.46
CA ASN A 446 19.83 -23.99 -5.65
C ASN A 446 20.60 -23.72 -4.35
N ALA A 447 20.79 -24.75 -3.53
CA ALA A 447 21.36 -24.58 -2.19
C ALA A 447 22.37 -25.68 -1.83
N PHE A 448 23.38 -25.27 -1.07
CA PHE A 448 24.20 -26.19 -0.30
C PHE A 448 23.49 -26.51 1.03
N THR A 449 23.52 -27.75 1.48
CA THR A 449 22.78 -28.17 2.68
C THR A 449 23.50 -29.27 3.46
N PHE A 450 23.22 -29.35 4.78
CA PHE A 450 23.68 -30.42 5.68
C PHE A 450 22.74 -31.62 5.70
N ILE A 451 21.96 -31.82 4.66
CA ILE A 451 21.09 -32.98 4.52
C ILE A 451 21.91 -34.08 3.87
N ALA A 452 22.14 -35.17 4.63
CA ALA A 452 22.76 -36.36 4.12
C ALA A 452 21.72 -37.23 3.39
N VAL A 453 21.92 -37.43 2.11
CA VAL A 453 21.13 -38.38 1.30
C VAL A 453 21.89 -39.69 1.05
N ASP A 454 23.16 -39.74 1.49
CA ASP A 454 24.04 -40.90 1.53
C ASP A 454 24.87 -40.82 2.81
N ASP A 455 24.81 -41.85 3.65
CA ASP A 455 25.46 -41.90 4.98
C ASP A 455 26.97 -41.67 4.98
N ARG A 456 27.60 -41.80 3.82
CA ARG A 456 29.04 -41.54 3.62
C ARG A 456 29.38 -40.06 3.49
N TYR A 457 28.38 -39.21 3.19
CA TYR A 457 28.56 -37.80 2.90
C TYR A 457 27.61 -36.94 3.71
N PRO A 458 28.11 -36.06 4.56
CA PRO A 458 27.28 -35.29 5.51
C PRO A 458 26.50 -34.15 4.87
N THR A 459 26.82 -33.81 3.61
CA THR A 459 26.28 -32.64 2.93
C THR A 459 25.82 -33.01 1.52
N SER A 460 24.87 -32.20 1.02
CA SER A 460 24.31 -32.34 -0.32
C SER A 460 24.14 -30.97 -0.99
N ILE A 461 24.01 -30.99 -2.30
CA ILE A 461 23.65 -29.84 -3.13
C ILE A 461 22.24 -30.08 -3.69
N ALA A 462 21.32 -29.14 -3.49
CA ALA A 462 20.07 -29.09 -4.20
C ALA A 462 20.27 -28.31 -5.50
N ASP A 463 19.90 -28.90 -6.62
CA ASP A 463 19.91 -28.22 -7.92
C ASP A 463 18.72 -27.26 -8.08
N GLU A 464 18.57 -26.68 -9.26
CA GLU A 464 17.45 -25.75 -9.56
C GLU A 464 16.08 -26.41 -9.49
N ASN A 465 16.00 -27.72 -9.67
CA ASN A 465 14.79 -28.53 -9.61
C ASN A 465 14.62 -29.23 -8.25
N GLY A 466 15.47 -28.91 -7.28
CA GLY A 466 15.39 -29.41 -5.92
C GLY A 466 15.97 -30.80 -5.72
N LYS A 467 16.53 -31.44 -6.74
CA LYS A 467 17.18 -32.75 -6.62
C LYS A 467 18.44 -32.63 -5.75
N LEU A 468 18.50 -33.43 -4.71
CA LEU A 468 19.66 -33.51 -3.81
C LEU A 468 20.70 -34.50 -4.32
N THR A 469 21.95 -34.01 -4.43
CA THR A 469 23.13 -34.84 -4.78
C THR A 469 24.14 -34.75 -3.66
N PRO A 470 24.69 -35.86 -3.14
CA PRO A 470 25.70 -35.83 -2.08
C PRO A 470 26.98 -35.14 -2.55
N VAL A 471 27.61 -34.37 -1.68
CA VAL A 471 28.90 -33.70 -1.95
C VAL A 471 30.03 -34.68 -1.72
N THR A 472 30.60 -35.20 -2.81
CA THR A 472 31.73 -36.15 -2.79
C THR A 472 33.10 -35.47 -2.85
N ALA A 473 33.12 -34.16 -3.17
CA ALA A 473 34.35 -33.35 -3.28
C ALA A 473 35.03 -33.21 -1.89
N LYS A 474 36.39 -33.12 -1.92
CA LYS A 474 37.23 -32.94 -0.73
C LYS A 474 38.30 -31.90 -1.03
N ASN A 475 38.57 -30.98 -0.04
CA ASN A 475 39.53 -29.88 -0.20
C ASN A 475 39.34 -29.15 -1.54
N SER A 476 38.12 -28.75 -1.86
CA SER A 476 37.79 -28.25 -3.18
C SER A 476 36.60 -27.31 -3.16
N TYR A 477 36.56 -26.44 -4.16
CA TYR A 477 35.37 -25.60 -4.40
C TYR A 477 34.24 -26.42 -5.03
N VAL A 478 33.03 -26.12 -4.58
CA VAL A 478 31.77 -26.63 -5.14
C VAL A 478 30.81 -25.47 -5.33
N THR A 479 29.88 -25.60 -6.25
CA THR A 479 28.90 -24.56 -6.54
C THR A 479 27.45 -25.05 -6.33
N ALA A 480 26.61 -24.18 -5.82
CA ALA A 480 25.18 -24.41 -5.73
C ALA A 480 24.45 -23.07 -5.87
N GLY A 481 23.44 -22.99 -6.75
CA GLY A 481 22.65 -21.79 -6.96
C GLY A 481 23.46 -20.54 -7.31
N GLY A 482 24.54 -20.71 -8.10
CA GLY A 482 25.42 -19.61 -8.47
C GLY A 482 26.35 -19.12 -7.36
N LYS A 483 26.28 -19.72 -6.18
CA LYS A 483 27.20 -19.45 -5.06
C LYS A 483 28.32 -20.45 -5.01
N TRP A 484 29.46 -20.02 -4.51
CA TRP A 484 30.67 -20.84 -4.32
C TRP A 484 30.81 -21.23 -2.86
N TYR A 485 31.22 -22.48 -2.61
CA TYR A 485 31.50 -23.06 -1.31
C TYR A 485 32.84 -23.77 -1.38
N TYR A 486 33.56 -23.85 -0.29
CA TYR A 486 34.75 -24.70 -0.20
C TYR A 486 34.53 -25.76 0.87
N VAL A 487 34.73 -27.01 0.51
CA VAL A 487 34.60 -28.14 1.43
C VAL A 487 35.97 -28.67 1.82
N ASP A 488 36.09 -29.08 3.08
CA ASP A 488 37.31 -29.65 3.65
C ASP A 488 37.51 -31.11 3.24
N LYS A 489 38.52 -31.78 3.83
CA LYS A 489 38.82 -33.19 3.61
C LYS A 489 37.69 -34.16 3.95
N SER A 490 36.72 -33.70 4.73
CA SER A 490 35.56 -34.48 5.19
C SER A 490 34.27 -34.06 4.49
N SER A 491 34.36 -33.27 3.44
CA SER A 491 33.22 -32.69 2.69
C SER A 491 32.35 -31.73 3.49
N TYR A 492 32.86 -31.13 4.60
CA TYR A 492 32.22 -30.06 5.33
C TYR A 492 32.57 -28.68 4.77
N PRO A 493 31.63 -27.77 4.64
CA PRO A 493 31.90 -26.44 4.11
C PRO A 493 32.64 -25.58 5.15
N LEU A 494 33.55 -24.73 4.68
CA LEU A 494 34.25 -23.75 5.51
C LEU A 494 33.43 -22.50 5.76
N LYS A 495 33.73 -21.80 6.86
CA LYS A 495 33.04 -20.59 7.32
C LYS A 495 34.06 -19.57 7.83
N GLY A 496 33.71 -18.27 7.71
CA GLY A 496 34.56 -17.18 8.15
C GLY A 496 35.74 -16.92 7.23
N GLU A 497 36.77 -16.28 7.78
CA GLU A 497 38.01 -15.98 7.07
C GLU A 497 38.88 -17.24 6.94
N GLN A 498 39.34 -17.50 5.76
CA GLN A 498 40.13 -18.68 5.43
C GLN A 498 41.29 -18.29 4.50
N VAL A 499 42.36 -19.09 4.55
CA VAL A 499 43.47 -19.02 3.58
C VAL A 499 43.44 -20.32 2.76
N ILE A 500 43.12 -20.19 1.49
CA ILE A 500 43.08 -21.32 0.55
C ILE A 500 44.09 -21.04 -0.57
N ASP A 501 45.01 -21.93 -0.75
CA ASP A 501 46.08 -21.79 -1.74
C ASP A 501 46.78 -20.42 -1.68
N TYR A 502 47.13 -19.98 -0.44
CA TYR A 502 47.76 -18.69 -0.10
C TYR A 502 46.89 -17.46 -0.41
N VAL A 503 45.59 -17.62 -0.68
CA VAL A 503 44.65 -16.53 -0.93
C VAL A 503 43.71 -16.39 0.26
N ASN A 504 43.61 -15.17 0.83
CA ASN A 504 42.63 -14.85 1.86
C ASN A 504 41.26 -14.75 1.22
N VAL A 505 40.30 -15.53 1.70
CA VAL A 505 38.92 -15.58 1.26
C VAL A 505 37.97 -15.55 2.46
N TYR A 506 36.70 -15.28 2.25
CA TYR A 506 35.70 -15.27 3.34
C TYR A 506 34.45 -16.05 2.92
N PHE A 507 33.93 -16.87 3.83
CA PHE A 507 32.68 -17.59 3.69
C PHE A 507 31.68 -17.08 4.70
N ARG A 508 30.48 -16.77 4.25
CA ARG A 508 29.36 -16.25 5.08
C ARG A 508 28.87 -17.30 6.08
N ASP A 509 27.90 -16.92 6.91
CA ASP A 509 27.22 -17.83 7.82
C ASP A 509 26.43 -18.94 7.09
N ASP A 510 26.01 -18.69 5.85
CA ASP A 510 25.42 -19.68 4.95
C ASP A 510 26.48 -20.48 4.18
N TYR A 511 27.75 -20.37 4.57
CA TYR A 511 28.94 -21.02 3.98
C TYR A 511 29.26 -20.58 2.56
N SER A 512 28.52 -19.64 1.96
CA SER A 512 28.81 -19.13 0.63
C SER A 512 30.00 -18.18 0.65
N GLN A 513 30.90 -18.29 -0.34
CA GLN A 513 32.03 -17.38 -0.52
C GLN A 513 31.57 -15.97 -0.78
N VAL A 514 32.17 -14.99 -0.12
CA VAL A 514 31.96 -13.57 -0.40
C VAL A 514 32.67 -13.21 -1.68
N LYS A 515 31.96 -12.70 -2.66
CA LYS A 515 32.50 -12.17 -3.92
C LYS A 515 31.82 -10.86 -4.28
N GLY A 516 32.59 -9.83 -4.65
CA GLY A 516 32.08 -8.52 -5.04
C GLY A 516 31.35 -7.79 -3.91
N ASP A 517 31.71 -8.07 -2.65
CA ASP A 517 31.00 -7.54 -1.50
C ASP A 517 31.90 -7.37 -0.27
N PHE A 518 31.44 -6.57 0.67
CA PHE A 518 32.02 -6.51 2.00
C PHE A 518 31.52 -7.68 2.85
N ALA A 519 32.44 -8.37 3.49
CA ALA A 519 32.10 -9.40 4.45
C ALA A 519 31.83 -8.80 5.87
N PRO A 520 31.27 -9.58 6.80
CA PRO A 520 31.03 -9.14 8.19
C PRO A 520 32.28 -8.64 8.94
N ASN A 521 33.48 -9.08 8.53
CA ASN A 521 34.76 -8.55 9.06
C ASN A 521 35.11 -7.16 8.54
N GLY A 522 34.27 -6.56 7.65
CA GLY A 522 34.48 -5.23 7.09
C GLY A 522 35.36 -5.17 5.84
N HIS A 523 35.97 -6.27 5.47
CA HIS A 523 36.87 -6.38 4.30
C HIS A 523 36.10 -6.65 3.01
N TYR A 524 36.56 -6.13 1.89
CA TYR A 524 35.99 -6.39 0.58
C TYR A 524 36.72 -7.53 -0.13
N TYR A 525 35.93 -8.41 -0.73
CA TYR A 525 36.44 -9.54 -1.47
C TYR A 525 36.12 -9.41 -2.97
N ASP A 526 37.13 -9.64 -3.80
CA ASP A 526 37.06 -9.43 -5.24
C ASP A 526 35.91 -10.19 -5.91
N LYS A 527 35.24 -9.55 -6.88
CA LYS A 527 34.03 -10.08 -7.50
C LYS A 527 34.22 -11.35 -8.32
N ASP A 528 35.39 -11.51 -8.90
CA ASP A 528 35.70 -12.63 -9.78
C ASP A 528 36.36 -13.78 -9.01
N THR A 529 37.37 -13.47 -8.24
CA THR A 529 38.19 -14.45 -7.51
C THR A 529 37.70 -14.74 -6.10
N GLY A 530 37.07 -13.78 -5.44
CA GLY A 530 36.75 -13.84 -4.02
C GLY A 530 37.94 -13.65 -3.11
N ALA A 531 39.06 -13.15 -3.63
CA ALA A 531 40.26 -12.83 -2.86
C ALA A 531 40.09 -11.50 -2.11
N LEU A 532 40.72 -11.39 -0.93
CA LEU A 532 40.77 -10.13 -0.19
C LEU A 532 41.42 -9.04 -1.06
N VAL A 533 40.73 -7.91 -1.16
CA VAL A 533 41.22 -6.72 -1.89
C VAL A 533 41.95 -5.81 -0.91
N THR A 534 43.16 -5.37 -1.31
CA THR A 534 44.03 -4.46 -0.54
C THR A 534 44.55 -3.32 -1.39
N ASN A 535 44.90 -2.19 -0.78
CA ASN A 535 45.49 -1.01 -1.43
C ASN A 535 44.79 -0.59 -2.73
N ARG A 536 43.47 -0.47 -2.71
CA ARG A 536 42.70 -0.22 -3.92
C ARG A 536 41.41 0.56 -3.63
N TYR A 537 40.99 1.38 -4.59
CA TYR A 537 39.66 1.90 -4.67
C TYR A 537 38.67 0.79 -5.04
N ILE A 538 37.50 0.85 -4.41
CA ILE A 538 36.36 -0.05 -4.62
C ILE A 538 35.15 0.80 -4.91
N GLU A 539 34.45 0.51 -6.01
CA GLU A 539 33.15 1.01 -6.27
C GLU A 539 32.09 -0.06 -5.91
N LYS A 540 31.16 0.29 -5.04
CA LYS A 540 30.07 -0.59 -4.64
C LYS A 540 28.80 0.22 -4.49
N ASP A 541 27.76 -0.17 -5.23
CA ASP A 541 26.43 0.47 -5.20
C ASP A 541 26.50 2.00 -5.42
N GLY A 542 27.37 2.45 -6.36
CA GLY A 542 27.59 3.86 -6.67
C GLY A 542 28.37 4.64 -5.61
N LYS A 543 28.93 3.96 -4.63
CA LYS A 543 29.76 4.53 -3.57
C LYS A 543 31.22 4.10 -3.73
N TRP A 544 32.14 5.02 -3.46
CA TRP A 544 33.56 4.78 -3.54
C TRP A 544 34.16 4.59 -2.15
N TYR A 545 35.01 3.60 -2.02
CA TYR A 545 35.77 3.25 -0.81
C TYR A 545 37.23 3.10 -1.19
N TYR A 546 38.11 3.23 -0.21
CA TYR A 546 39.48 2.79 -0.36
C TYR A 546 39.84 1.84 0.79
N VAL A 547 40.44 0.72 0.49
CA VAL A 547 40.94 -0.25 1.48
C VAL A 547 42.46 -0.22 1.54
N ASN A 548 42.98 -0.29 2.77
CA ASN A 548 44.43 -0.27 3.03
C ASN A 548 45.10 -1.62 2.74
N ASN A 549 46.37 -1.75 3.09
CA ASN A 549 47.13 -2.96 2.92
C ASN A 549 46.64 -4.17 3.74
N LYS A 550 45.78 -3.98 4.71
CA LYS A 550 45.11 -5.03 5.50
C LYS A 550 43.70 -5.36 5.01
N GLY A 551 43.16 -4.57 4.11
CA GLY A 551 41.78 -4.67 3.65
C GLY A 551 40.79 -3.81 4.40
N ASP A 552 41.26 -3.01 5.40
CA ASP A 552 40.38 -2.13 6.17
C ASP A 552 39.99 -0.89 5.37
N LYS A 553 38.74 -0.46 5.47
CA LYS A 553 38.27 0.80 4.88
C LYS A 553 38.98 1.99 5.52
N LEU A 554 39.46 2.92 4.69
CA LEU A 554 39.91 4.21 5.19
C LEU A 554 38.72 5.06 5.62
N ILE A 555 38.91 5.87 6.68
CA ILE A 555 37.95 6.82 7.22
C ILE A 555 38.65 8.15 7.53
N GLY A 556 37.89 9.26 7.51
CA GLY A 556 38.41 10.59 7.79
C GLY A 556 39.25 11.16 6.65
N ALA A 557 40.08 12.16 6.97
CA ALA A 557 40.99 12.79 6.01
C ALA A 557 42.17 11.85 5.76
N GLN A 558 42.45 11.57 4.51
CA GLN A 558 43.51 10.63 4.06
C GLN A 558 44.26 11.23 2.88
N THR A 559 45.50 10.74 2.68
CA THR A 559 46.26 10.98 1.45
C THR A 559 46.40 9.66 0.74
N VAL A 560 45.77 9.52 -0.42
CA VAL A 560 45.84 8.32 -1.26
C VAL A 560 46.45 8.74 -2.61
N ASP A 561 47.52 8.06 -3.01
CA ASP A 561 48.23 8.35 -4.25
C ASP A 561 48.58 9.85 -4.38
N PHE A 562 49.08 10.45 -3.30
CA PHE A 562 49.43 11.89 -3.19
C PHE A 562 48.23 12.86 -3.29
N ILE A 563 47.00 12.38 -3.28
CA ILE A 563 45.76 13.18 -3.32
C ILE A 563 45.12 13.19 -1.95
N ASN A 564 44.82 14.37 -1.41
CA ASN A 564 44.07 14.52 -0.18
C ASN A 564 42.60 14.26 -0.45
N VAL A 565 42.02 13.27 0.20
CA VAL A 565 40.63 12.82 0.09
C VAL A 565 40.00 12.69 1.47
N TYR A 566 38.69 12.53 1.53
CA TYR A 566 37.99 12.30 2.76
C TYR A 566 37.00 11.15 2.63
N PHE A 567 36.98 10.27 3.60
CA PHE A 567 36.02 9.19 3.72
C PHE A 567 35.16 9.43 4.98
N ASP A 568 33.85 9.24 4.87
CA ASP A 568 32.95 9.38 5.99
C ASP A 568 33.16 8.27 7.06
N LYS A 569 32.31 8.28 8.11
CA LYS A 569 32.38 7.26 9.18
C LYS A 569 32.11 5.83 8.69
N ASP A 570 31.47 5.65 7.54
CA ASP A 570 31.17 4.36 6.92
C ASP A 570 32.21 3.96 5.84
N GLY A 571 33.24 4.80 5.68
CA GLY A 571 34.32 4.63 4.71
C GLY A 571 33.96 5.07 3.30
N VAL A 572 32.82 5.78 3.10
CA VAL A 572 32.42 6.27 1.77
C VAL A 572 33.17 7.57 1.46
N GLN A 573 33.83 7.62 0.29
CA GLN A 573 34.51 8.82 -0.18
C GLN A 573 33.54 9.99 -0.39
N ILE A 574 33.82 11.12 0.22
CA ILE A 574 33.07 12.36 -0.01
C ILE A 574 33.48 12.96 -1.36
N LYS A 575 32.51 13.15 -2.24
CA LYS A 575 32.66 13.78 -3.55
C LYS A 575 31.57 14.83 -3.75
N GLY A 576 31.93 16.03 -4.25
CA GLY A 576 30.99 17.11 -4.56
C GLY A 576 30.34 17.71 -3.30
N ASP A 577 30.95 17.56 -2.12
CA ASP A 577 30.37 18.02 -0.87
C ASP A 577 31.41 18.48 0.14
N PHE A 578 30.93 19.15 1.18
CA PHE A 578 31.71 19.48 2.35
C PHE A 578 31.80 18.29 3.30
N ALA A 579 32.99 17.95 3.71
CA ALA A 579 33.22 16.98 4.75
C ALA A 579 33.08 17.60 6.16
N PRO A 580 32.94 16.79 7.22
CA PRO A 580 32.87 17.26 8.61
C PRO A 580 34.07 18.11 9.07
N ASN A 581 35.22 17.99 8.41
CA ASN A 581 36.42 18.82 8.64
C ASN A 581 36.31 20.23 8.03
N GLY A 582 35.19 20.57 7.36
CA GLY A 582 34.92 21.88 6.78
C GLY A 582 35.52 22.11 5.39
N HIS A 583 36.20 21.14 4.81
CA HIS A 583 36.76 21.20 3.48
C HIS A 583 35.78 20.63 2.42
N TYR A 584 35.86 21.17 1.20
CA TYR A 584 35.09 20.66 0.07
C TYR A 584 35.95 19.74 -0.79
N TYR A 585 35.34 18.64 -1.22
CA TYR A 585 36.00 17.65 -2.05
C TYR A 585 35.38 17.57 -3.42
N ASP A 586 36.23 17.53 -4.47
CA ASP A 586 35.85 17.58 -5.88
C ASP A 586 34.83 16.49 -6.25
N LYS A 587 33.83 16.84 -7.05
CA LYS A 587 32.72 15.95 -7.38
C LYS A 587 33.11 14.74 -8.21
N ASP A 588 34.14 14.85 -9.03
CA ASP A 588 34.59 13.80 -9.95
C ASP A 588 35.69 12.95 -9.31
N THR A 589 36.68 13.59 -8.76
CA THR A 589 37.88 12.94 -8.21
C THR A 589 37.82 12.67 -6.71
N GLY A 590 37.03 13.45 -5.96
CA GLY A 590 37.06 13.43 -4.51
C GLY A 590 38.31 14.08 -3.90
N ALA A 591 39.10 14.80 -4.68
CA ALA A 591 40.28 15.53 -4.23
C ALA A 591 39.90 16.79 -3.47
N LEU A 592 40.70 17.14 -2.44
CA LEU A 592 40.56 18.41 -1.73
C LEU A 592 40.68 19.60 -2.70
N ILE A 593 39.72 20.50 -2.69
CA ILE A 593 39.74 21.73 -3.48
C ILE A 593 40.29 22.88 -2.65
N THR A 594 41.22 23.65 -3.22
CA THR A 594 41.81 24.87 -2.66
C THR A 594 41.80 25.99 -3.67
N ASN A 595 41.82 27.25 -3.19
CA ASN A 595 41.93 28.48 -4.01
C ASN A 595 40.92 28.51 -5.20
N ARG A 596 39.69 28.05 -4.99
CA ARG A 596 38.72 27.88 -6.07
C ARG A 596 37.29 28.17 -5.63
N TYR A 597 36.48 28.61 -6.58
CA TYR A 597 35.03 28.63 -6.43
C TYR A 597 34.45 27.23 -6.61
N VAL A 598 33.47 26.91 -5.79
CA VAL A 598 32.64 25.71 -5.89
C VAL A 598 31.18 26.08 -5.82
N GLU A 599 30.36 25.39 -6.57
CA GLU A 599 28.92 25.51 -6.51
C GLU A 599 28.31 24.32 -5.82
N LYS A 600 27.42 24.58 -4.87
CA LYS A 600 26.62 23.54 -4.19
C LYS A 600 25.23 24.08 -3.90
N ASP A 601 24.22 23.32 -4.28
CA ASP A 601 22.79 23.63 -4.05
C ASP A 601 22.41 25.05 -4.57
N GLY A 602 22.94 25.41 -5.76
CA GLY A 602 22.71 26.68 -6.42
C GLY A 602 23.38 27.88 -5.71
N LYS A 603 24.30 27.65 -4.79
CA LYS A 603 25.08 28.67 -4.09
C LYS A 603 26.55 28.53 -4.40
N TRP A 604 27.22 29.69 -4.51
CA TRP A 604 28.65 29.76 -4.76
C TRP A 604 29.42 29.94 -3.46
N TYR A 605 30.52 29.28 -3.35
CA TYR A 605 31.46 29.30 -2.22
C TYR A 605 32.87 29.51 -2.74
N TYR A 606 33.74 30.09 -1.97
CA TYR A 606 35.17 30.14 -2.28
C TYR A 606 35.98 29.46 -1.16
N LEU A 607 36.93 28.67 -1.58
CA LEU A 607 37.83 27.94 -0.67
C LEU A 607 39.20 28.62 -0.71
N ASP A 608 39.80 28.84 0.44
CA ASP A 608 41.13 29.43 0.60
C ASP A 608 42.26 28.45 0.19
N ASP A 609 43.49 28.85 0.41
CA ASP A 609 44.68 28.03 0.13
C ASP A 609 44.77 26.76 0.96
N LYS A 610 44.05 26.70 2.08
CA LYS A 610 43.94 25.49 2.94
C LYS A 610 42.72 24.67 2.63
N GLY A 611 41.85 25.13 1.73
CA GLY A 611 40.59 24.46 1.38
C GLY A 611 39.45 24.75 2.35
N LEU A 612 39.56 25.78 3.18
CA LEU A 612 38.52 26.20 4.09
C LEU A 612 37.61 27.26 3.45
N LEU A 613 36.35 27.27 3.85
CA LEU A 613 35.39 28.29 3.40
C LEU A 613 35.82 29.68 3.84
N VAL A 614 35.96 30.61 2.89
CA VAL A 614 36.08 32.02 3.21
C VAL A 614 34.73 32.57 3.66
N LYS A 615 34.77 33.56 4.58
CA LYS A 615 33.60 34.20 5.16
C LYS A 615 33.82 35.70 5.29
N GLY A 616 32.71 36.47 5.31
CA GLY A 616 32.75 37.91 5.43
C GLY A 616 33.25 38.60 4.16
N ALA A 617 33.74 39.84 4.32
CA ALA A 617 34.29 40.65 3.21
C ALA A 617 35.66 40.10 2.77
N GLN A 618 35.82 39.86 1.50
CA GLN A 618 37.04 39.30 0.89
C GLN A 618 37.39 40.05 -0.40
N THR A 619 38.68 40.10 -0.68
CA THR A 619 39.19 40.56 -1.97
C THR A 619 39.84 39.39 -2.72
N ILE A 620 39.13 38.87 -3.73
CA ILE A 620 39.58 37.68 -4.50
C ILE A 620 39.85 38.15 -5.93
N LYS A 621 41.10 38.00 -6.39
CA LYS A 621 41.54 38.46 -7.73
C LYS A 621 41.18 39.91 -8.03
N GLY A 622 41.30 40.79 -7.01
CA GLY A 622 41.01 42.21 -7.11
C GLY A 622 39.53 42.61 -7.00
N GLN A 623 38.63 41.65 -6.91
CA GLN A 623 37.20 41.85 -6.73
C GLN A 623 36.86 41.89 -5.24
N LYS A 624 36.14 42.89 -4.78
CA LYS A 624 35.59 42.95 -3.42
C LYS A 624 34.27 42.20 -3.38
N LEU A 625 34.22 41.12 -2.60
CA LEU A 625 33.13 40.17 -2.50
C LEU A 625 32.72 40.00 -1.05
N TYR A 626 31.53 39.46 -0.83
CA TYR A 626 31.09 39.08 0.52
C TYR A 626 30.56 37.65 0.55
N PHE A 627 30.98 36.94 1.55
CA PHE A 627 30.52 35.59 1.82
C PHE A 627 29.80 35.60 3.17
N ASP A 628 28.58 35.06 3.20
CA ASP A 628 27.78 35.02 4.42
C ASP A 628 28.56 34.44 5.59
N THR A 629 28.55 35.10 6.72
CA THR A 629 29.41 34.74 7.86
C THR A 629 29.03 33.42 8.53
N LYS A 630 27.77 32.98 8.38
CA LYS A 630 27.28 31.71 8.92
C LYS A 630 27.53 30.57 7.94
N THR A 631 27.07 30.72 6.70
CA THR A 631 27.05 29.64 5.71
C THR A 631 28.28 29.63 4.80
N GLY A 632 28.99 30.73 4.64
CA GLY A 632 30.07 30.88 3.66
C GLY A 632 29.59 31.07 2.22
N ALA A 633 28.27 31.14 1.98
CA ALA A 633 27.73 31.35 0.64
C ALA A 633 28.01 32.77 0.15
N GLN A 634 28.44 32.95 -1.14
CA GLN A 634 28.64 34.24 -1.73
C GLN A 634 27.32 35.01 -1.79
N VAL A 635 27.34 36.24 -1.31
CA VAL A 635 26.19 37.15 -1.43
C VAL A 635 26.16 37.75 -2.82
N LYS A 636 25.05 37.59 -3.53
CA LYS A 636 24.77 38.12 -4.87
C LYS A 636 23.37 38.71 -4.91
N GLY A 637 23.23 39.89 -5.47
CA GLY A 637 21.94 40.58 -5.65
C GLY A 637 21.29 40.99 -4.33
N ASP A 638 22.08 41.20 -3.27
CA ASP A 638 21.54 41.47 -1.94
C ASP A 638 22.41 42.50 -1.18
N PHE A 639 21.86 43.00 -0.11
CA PHE A 639 22.50 43.96 0.77
C PHE A 639 23.15 43.25 1.97
N VAL A 640 24.31 43.76 2.34
CA VAL A 640 24.98 43.38 3.58
C VAL A 640 25.07 44.62 4.47
N SER A 641 24.68 44.53 5.73
CA SER A 641 24.81 45.57 6.73
C SER A 641 26.12 45.40 7.51
N ASP A 642 26.87 46.47 7.67
CA ASP A 642 27.99 46.51 8.59
C ASP A 642 27.52 46.74 10.05
N LYS A 643 28.49 46.77 10.99
CA LYS A 643 28.22 46.99 12.43
C LYS A 643 27.65 48.37 12.73
N ASP A 644 27.86 49.33 11.85
CA ASP A 644 27.43 50.75 12.00
C ASP A 644 26.05 50.98 11.29
N GLY A 645 25.47 49.94 10.68
CA GLY A 645 24.19 49.98 9.98
C GLY A 645 24.23 50.49 8.55
N ASN A 646 25.46 50.68 8.00
CA ASN A 646 25.58 51.01 6.57
C ASN A 646 25.30 49.80 5.72
N LEU A 647 24.57 49.98 4.63
CA LEU A 647 24.24 48.95 3.68
C LEU A 647 25.18 49.00 2.47
N THR A 648 25.71 47.84 2.11
CA THR A 648 26.53 47.63 0.91
C THR A 648 25.82 46.61 0.00
N PHE A 649 25.69 46.94 -1.30
CA PHE A 649 25.07 46.03 -2.26
C PHE A 649 26.12 45.27 -3.05
N TYR A 650 25.86 43.97 -3.18
CA TYR A 650 26.68 43.07 -4.01
C TYR A 650 25.90 42.67 -5.26
N SER A 651 26.49 42.91 -6.45
CA SER A 651 25.87 42.70 -7.76
C SER A 651 25.29 41.31 -7.91
N GLY A 652 24.06 41.21 -8.46
CA GLY A 652 23.40 39.91 -8.68
C GLY A 652 24.12 39.02 -9.69
N GLU A 653 24.79 39.65 -10.68
CA GLU A 653 25.52 38.95 -11.72
C GLU A 653 26.89 38.46 -11.22
N SER A 654 27.74 39.35 -10.79
CA SER A 654 29.13 39.08 -10.42
C SER A 654 29.34 38.78 -8.93
N GLY A 655 28.44 39.24 -8.05
CA GLY A 655 28.63 39.26 -6.61
C GLY A 655 29.66 40.27 -6.14
N GLN A 656 30.14 41.16 -7.04
CA GLN A 656 31.11 42.23 -6.71
C GLN A 656 30.40 43.40 -6.01
N MET A 657 31.06 43.99 -5.04
CA MET A 657 30.59 45.17 -4.34
C MET A 657 30.41 46.31 -5.36
N VAL A 658 29.25 46.92 -5.37
CA VAL A 658 29.02 48.17 -6.17
C VAL A 658 29.64 49.34 -5.45
N GLN A 659 30.44 50.13 -6.18
CA GLN A 659 31.12 51.32 -5.65
C GLN A 659 31.05 52.47 -6.66
N SER A 660 30.85 53.71 -6.16
CA SER A 660 30.83 54.94 -6.95
C SER A 660 29.88 54.88 -8.16
N ASP A 661 28.78 54.14 -8.04
CA ASP A 661 27.88 53.93 -9.17
C ASP A 661 26.42 53.77 -8.76
N PHE A 662 25.51 53.93 -9.73
CA PHE A 662 24.09 53.62 -9.62
C PHE A 662 23.83 52.17 -9.88
N PHE A 663 22.87 51.64 -9.16
CA PHE A 663 22.37 50.29 -9.41
C PHE A 663 20.87 50.18 -9.10
N SER A 664 20.21 49.18 -9.66
CA SER A 664 18.82 48.90 -9.41
C SER A 664 18.64 47.45 -8.88
N THR A 665 17.74 47.28 -7.95
CA THR A 665 17.34 45.96 -7.42
C THR A 665 16.06 45.43 -8.06
N GLY A 666 15.61 46.05 -9.17
CA GLY A 666 14.34 45.79 -9.82
C GLY A 666 13.21 46.70 -9.32
N ASN A 667 12.01 46.59 -9.89
CA ASN A 667 10.80 47.35 -9.53
C ASN A 667 11.03 48.90 -9.47
N ASN A 668 11.88 49.43 -10.34
CA ASN A 668 12.27 50.84 -10.35
C ASN A 668 12.94 51.35 -9.06
N ALA A 669 13.45 50.48 -8.22
CA ALA A 669 14.21 50.86 -7.02
C ALA A 669 15.66 51.12 -7.40
N TRP A 670 16.06 52.40 -7.44
CA TRP A 670 17.42 52.85 -7.75
C TRP A 670 18.15 53.30 -6.48
N PHE A 671 19.44 53.05 -6.44
CA PHE A 671 20.34 53.39 -5.35
C PHE A 671 21.66 53.91 -5.92
N TYR A 672 22.45 54.57 -5.09
CA TYR A 672 23.84 54.91 -5.38
C TYR A 672 24.75 54.50 -4.25
N ALA A 673 25.80 53.78 -4.58
CA ALA A 673 26.83 53.39 -3.63
C ALA A 673 28.01 54.40 -3.72
N ASP A 674 28.53 54.85 -2.59
CA ASP A 674 29.72 55.68 -2.51
C ASP A 674 31.01 54.90 -2.86
N GLU A 675 32.18 55.56 -2.71
CA GLU A 675 33.50 54.98 -2.95
C GLU A 675 33.82 53.77 -2.01
N ASN A 676 33.15 53.74 -0.86
CA ASN A 676 33.30 52.68 0.14
C ASN A 676 32.25 51.57 -0.09
N GLY A 677 31.30 51.76 -1.02
CA GLY A 677 30.20 50.86 -1.31
C GLY A 677 28.96 51.08 -0.43
N HIS A 678 28.95 52.12 0.43
CA HIS A 678 27.82 52.42 1.29
C HIS A 678 26.72 53.15 0.53
N LEU A 679 25.47 52.84 0.81
CA LEU A 679 24.33 53.52 0.22
C LEU A 679 24.27 54.98 0.66
N LEU A 680 24.20 55.90 -0.30
CA LEU A 680 23.94 57.28 -0.01
C LEU A 680 22.51 57.49 0.49
N LYS A 681 22.38 58.48 1.39
CA LYS A 681 21.10 58.87 2.00
C LYS A 681 20.97 60.39 2.03
N GLY A 682 19.73 60.87 2.00
CA GLY A 682 19.43 62.28 2.02
C GLY A 682 19.73 62.99 0.68
N GLU A 683 19.95 64.31 0.71
CA GLU A 683 20.29 65.11 -0.47
C GLU A 683 21.76 64.91 -0.83
N GLN A 684 22.02 64.64 -2.10
CA GLN A 684 23.35 64.37 -2.64
C GLN A 684 23.52 65.08 -3.96
N THR A 685 24.75 65.49 -4.27
CA THR A 685 25.10 66.02 -5.57
C THR A 685 26.02 65.06 -6.30
N ILE A 686 25.49 64.38 -7.33
CA ILE A 686 26.19 63.33 -8.07
C ILE A 686 26.27 63.79 -9.53
N LYS A 687 27.48 63.89 -10.10
CA LYS A 687 27.73 64.34 -11.49
C LYS A 687 27.04 65.69 -11.80
N GLY A 688 27.02 66.62 -10.81
CA GLY A 688 26.41 67.91 -10.92
C GLY A 688 24.89 67.99 -10.74
N GLN A 689 24.23 66.89 -10.59
CA GLN A 689 22.80 66.85 -10.35
C GLN A 689 22.49 66.66 -8.85
N LYS A 690 21.54 67.47 -8.34
CA LYS A 690 21.01 67.28 -6.97
C LYS A 690 19.98 66.20 -6.99
N LEU A 691 20.22 65.14 -6.25
CA LEU A 691 19.39 63.94 -6.08
C LEU A 691 18.98 63.77 -4.62
N TYR A 692 17.96 63.01 -4.35
CA TYR A 692 17.57 62.69 -3.00
C TYR A 692 17.38 61.19 -2.84
N PHE A 693 17.99 60.66 -1.82
CA PHE A 693 17.87 59.25 -1.43
C PHE A 693 17.11 59.18 -0.10
N ASP A 694 16.12 58.33 -0.03
CA ASP A 694 15.34 58.14 1.18
C ASP A 694 16.26 57.86 2.40
N THR A 695 16.04 58.56 3.48
CA THR A 695 16.94 58.51 4.65
C THR A 695 16.92 57.21 5.39
N LYS A 696 15.87 56.40 5.24
CA LYS A 696 15.74 55.07 5.87
C LYS A 696 16.28 53.98 4.95
N THR A 697 15.81 53.97 3.70
CA THR A 697 16.05 52.86 2.77
C THR A 697 17.26 53.09 1.85
N GLY A 698 17.69 54.33 1.65
CA GLY A 698 18.72 54.70 0.66
C GLY A 698 18.19 54.67 -0.80
N GLN A 699 16.90 54.43 -1.01
CA GLN A 699 16.32 54.39 -2.37
C GLN A 699 16.23 55.80 -2.94
N GLN A 700 16.64 56.02 -4.20
CA GLN A 700 16.51 57.28 -4.91
C GLN A 700 15.04 57.63 -5.07
N VAL A 701 14.70 58.86 -4.67
CA VAL A 701 13.37 59.43 -4.91
C VAL A 701 13.27 59.90 -6.35
N LYS A 702 12.36 59.33 -7.11
CA LYS A 702 12.02 59.68 -8.48
C LYS A 702 10.52 59.89 -8.60
N GLY A 703 10.10 60.90 -9.36
CA GLY A 703 8.68 61.17 -9.61
C GLY A 703 7.88 61.52 -8.36
N ASN A 704 8.54 62.07 -7.32
CA ASN A 704 7.86 62.30 -6.05
C ASN A 704 8.38 63.52 -5.31
N PHE A 705 7.60 63.98 -4.34
CA PHE A 705 7.95 65.09 -3.46
C PHE A 705 8.73 64.61 -2.23
N VAL A 706 9.75 65.36 -1.88
CA VAL A 706 10.37 65.27 -0.55
C VAL A 706 9.94 66.50 0.27
N LEU A 707 9.43 66.28 1.48
CA LEU A 707 8.98 67.31 2.40
C LEU A 707 10.02 67.52 3.50
N ASP A 708 10.45 68.75 3.68
CA ASP A 708 11.26 69.15 4.81
C ASP A 708 10.64 70.35 5.54
N LYS A 709 11.36 70.95 6.50
CA LYS A 709 10.88 72.12 7.29
C LYS A 709 10.66 73.34 6.47
N LYS A 710 11.31 73.50 5.27
CA LYS A 710 11.21 74.67 4.37
C LYS A 710 10.05 74.52 3.39
N GLY A 711 9.66 73.25 3.02
CA GLY A 711 8.60 73.01 2.06
C GLY A 711 8.74 71.73 1.28
N ARG A 712 8.15 71.69 0.08
CA ARG A 712 8.18 70.53 -0.81
C ARG A 712 9.14 70.72 -1.93
N ARG A 713 10.00 69.74 -2.25
CA ARG A 713 10.87 69.66 -3.40
C ARG A 713 10.49 68.41 -4.21
N TYR A 714 10.43 68.61 -5.55
CA TYR A 714 10.10 67.47 -6.42
C TYR A 714 11.35 67.00 -7.13
N TYR A 715 11.45 65.68 -7.22
CA TYR A 715 12.53 65.04 -7.94
C TYR A 715 11.97 64.35 -9.18
N ASP A 716 12.55 64.62 -10.32
CA ASP A 716 12.12 64.21 -11.64
C ASP A 716 11.93 62.73 -11.78
N ALA A 717 10.89 62.29 -12.54
CA ALA A 717 10.50 60.92 -12.62
C ALA A 717 11.50 60.00 -13.35
N ASP A 718 12.18 60.59 -14.37
CA ASP A 718 13.12 59.83 -15.20
C ASP A 718 14.53 59.85 -14.60
N THR A 719 15.00 61.03 -14.28
CA THR A 719 16.38 61.26 -13.84
C THR A 719 16.54 61.25 -12.33
N GLY A 720 15.49 61.55 -11.58
CA GLY A 720 15.54 61.78 -10.14
C GLY A 720 16.23 63.09 -9.74
N ALA A 721 16.53 64.00 -10.69
CA ALA A 721 17.15 65.30 -10.42
C ALA A 721 16.13 66.24 -9.77
N LEU A 722 16.64 67.13 -8.89
CA LEU A 722 15.82 68.21 -8.33
C LEU A 722 15.30 69.16 -9.46
N VAL A 723 14.01 69.30 -9.54
CA VAL A 723 13.36 70.15 -10.48
C VAL A 723 13.40 71.57 -9.94
N THR A 724 13.92 72.54 -10.78
CA THR A 724 14.04 73.98 -10.47
C THR A 724 13.53 74.79 -11.60
N ASN A 725 13.04 76.01 -11.33
CA ASN A 725 12.56 77.00 -12.32
C ASN A 725 11.56 76.38 -13.33
N ALA A 726 10.67 75.51 -12.93
CA ALA A 726 9.78 74.84 -13.83
C ALA A 726 8.38 74.60 -13.23
N PHE A 727 7.38 74.58 -14.12
CA PHE A 727 6.06 74.14 -13.78
C PHE A 727 5.99 72.54 -13.80
N LEU A 728 5.30 72.01 -12.84
CA LEU A 728 5.16 70.59 -12.65
C LEU A 728 3.70 70.27 -12.44
N GLU A 729 3.15 69.35 -13.22
CA GLU A 729 1.86 68.66 -12.93
C GLU A 729 2.07 67.48 -12.03
N THR A 730 1.39 67.43 -10.89
CA THR A 730 1.62 66.43 -9.89
C THR A 730 1.16 65.01 -10.28
N LYS A 731 0.20 64.96 -11.21
CA LYS A 731 -0.31 63.73 -11.82
C LYS A 731 -0.89 64.11 -13.18
N ALA A 732 -0.48 63.42 -14.22
CA ALA A 732 -0.95 63.64 -15.57
C ALA A 732 -2.49 63.74 -15.62
N GLY A 733 -3.03 64.87 -16.11
CA GLY A 733 -4.47 65.12 -16.18
C GLY A 733 -5.13 65.56 -14.88
N SER A 734 -4.38 65.85 -13.81
CA SER A 734 -4.92 66.28 -12.51
C SER A 734 -5.28 67.77 -12.47
N ASN A 735 -4.79 68.57 -13.42
CA ASN A 735 -4.86 70.03 -13.45
C ASN A 735 -4.32 70.68 -12.17
N GLN A 736 -3.50 69.99 -11.39
CA GLN A 736 -2.83 70.50 -10.20
C GLN A 736 -1.37 70.78 -10.52
N TRP A 737 -0.99 72.05 -10.58
CA TRP A 737 0.32 72.49 -10.95
C TRP A 737 1.06 73.17 -9.79
N TYR A 738 2.33 72.85 -9.69
CA TYR A 738 3.26 73.57 -8.82
C TYR A 738 4.31 74.28 -9.64
N TYR A 739 4.71 75.48 -9.25
CA TYR A 739 5.94 76.09 -9.74
C TYR A 739 7.05 75.77 -8.74
N MET A 740 8.14 75.23 -9.24
CA MET A 740 9.34 74.93 -8.45
C MET A 740 10.30 76.09 -8.64
N GLY A 741 10.63 76.83 -7.57
CA GLY A 741 11.53 77.94 -7.58
C GLY A 741 12.98 77.58 -7.92
N ALA A 742 13.86 78.58 -8.03
CA ALA A 742 15.29 78.40 -8.32
C ALA A 742 16.03 77.57 -7.27
N ASP A 743 15.50 77.52 -6.05
CA ASP A 743 15.99 76.72 -4.92
C ASP A 743 15.38 75.34 -4.88
N GLY A 744 14.46 75.01 -5.83
CA GLY A 744 13.78 73.72 -5.95
C GLY A 744 12.57 73.51 -5.00
N TYR A 745 12.17 74.57 -4.26
CA TYR A 745 10.97 74.46 -3.40
C TYR A 745 9.72 74.91 -4.17
N ALA A 746 8.63 74.24 -3.88
CA ALA A 746 7.32 74.62 -4.37
C ALA A 746 6.97 76.06 -3.83
N VAL A 747 6.73 76.99 -4.71
CA VAL A 747 6.45 78.39 -4.38
C VAL A 747 5.04 78.48 -3.81
N LYS A 748 4.90 79.27 -2.73
CA LYS A 748 3.63 79.51 -2.07
C LYS A 748 3.21 80.97 -2.31
N GLY A 749 1.93 81.24 -2.56
CA GLY A 749 1.33 82.56 -2.73
C GLY A 749 1.40 83.10 -4.17
N ASN A 750 0.97 84.37 -4.37
CA ASN A 750 0.99 84.99 -5.67
C ASN A 750 2.42 85.39 -6.05
N GLN A 751 2.89 84.85 -7.18
CA GLN A 751 4.19 85.12 -7.75
C GLN A 751 4.01 85.67 -9.16
N THR A 752 4.75 86.73 -9.53
CA THR A 752 4.82 87.22 -10.90
C THR A 752 5.94 86.46 -11.57
N CYS A 753 5.62 85.57 -12.51
CA CYS A 753 6.63 84.95 -13.36
C CYS A 753 7.05 85.93 -14.40
N LEU A 754 8.29 86.43 -14.34
CA LEU A 754 8.92 87.23 -15.36
C LEU A 754 9.43 86.34 -16.48
#